data_2050332d438947254ad9cb9dc518b650
#
_entry.id   2050332d438947254ad9cb9dc518b650
#
_cell.length_a   1.000
_cell.length_b   1.000
_cell.length_c   1.000
_cell.angle_alpha   90.00
_cell.angle_beta   90.00
_cell.angle_gamma   90.00
#
_symmetry.space_group_name_H-M   'P 1'
#
loop_
_entity.id
_entity.type
_entity.pdbx_description
1 polymer ?
#
loop_
_entity_poly.entity_id
_entity_poly.type
_entity_poly.pdbx_seq_one_letter_code
_entity_poly.pdbx_strand_id
1 'polypeptide(L)'
;MDRDTLIFQMERYLNGVQDSVDVDCDLGTSAAERFILNTGKRLRNAWILYRREPAYKDDFLLALRDYLIVMETDLHLPDHCVPEYNDYSIVKDMQKGTFFATLELPETVNRKFVERAFLIGNNAPQRKESGTRYNLQSDPFIYKLTGYSEFKSIEQKIAVHGALRTPEGYTTLVSLPTGGGKSLITQTISYQDNGLTIVIVPTISLAIDQVRAAKKAICSEQVEKEVFCYHSGENPTPILLAIQQKTARMLFISPEALLNNKNFVEGIRKANAERYLKNIVIDEAHIVVDWGSQFRVDYQCLESWRRLLLQSNPSIRTFLLSATYEKRSIDILKNLFSQGGKWIEVRCDALRHEPHYILINAKSYTDKKKKMLELVRKLPHPMIIYVARPEDAEKTKDVLKNAGLNNVETFTGLTNGRKREELIQGWIDDKFEIMVATSAFGVGVDKNDVRTVLHLYIPPNPNAYYQELGRGGRDGLPCLSVMCVDPDDSNIAFQRINKKVLTSKKIVGRWNSMYNSATSPRKGNYAYIDTSVKPEYNIQKDELEDTPASEADTNWNIYVLLLLRRNNLIRIQEVIPQGGLYTFVIEVLDERLLDCGQEQEQLIETIRQKEWDYYEGALKTIQLAVRNYKKVCWSEMFYDTYDKVSEYCAGCDKHTEPIKGDTFEFALKSSVQSPLRPLLAEQTALLGGAKDAIVYVQDENRAALVDALLKKGLSVLIVKDRLEGMDALSNCENVLILNEYTLTKLVQKNNWYYLSGLIGVLYQGTPSEIYEELRIVSNCLSGRPETGIVHIIAENKRFDWMDKSFSDLVEGPVLSLQTILNG
;
A
#
# COMPACT_ATOMS: atom_id res chain seq x y z
N MET A 1 21.39 -6.00 -22.40
CA MET A 1 22.68 -6.77 -22.43
C MET A 1 22.32 -8.20 -22.11
N ASP A 2 22.83 -9.17 -22.90
CA ASP A 2 22.63 -10.59 -22.57
C ASP A 2 23.50 -11.00 -21.37
N ARG A 3 23.14 -12.11 -20.74
CA ARG A 3 23.77 -12.65 -19.54
C ARG A 3 25.25 -13.00 -19.76
N ASP A 4 25.57 -13.58 -20.89
CA ASP A 4 26.93 -14.02 -21.22
C ASP A 4 27.87 -12.83 -21.43
N THR A 5 27.38 -11.78 -22.07
CA THR A 5 28.12 -10.52 -22.23
C THR A 5 28.44 -9.88 -20.88
N LEU A 6 27.46 -9.87 -19.94
CA LEU A 6 27.68 -9.32 -18.59
C LEU A 6 28.70 -10.16 -17.81
N ILE A 7 28.65 -11.48 -17.88
CA ILE A 7 29.62 -12.38 -17.24
C ILE A 7 31.03 -12.11 -17.79
N PHE A 8 31.18 -12.03 -19.09
CA PHE A 8 32.47 -11.78 -19.75
C PHE A 8 33.07 -10.42 -19.37
N GLN A 9 32.25 -9.37 -19.36
CA GLN A 9 32.69 -8.02 -18.94
C GLN A 9 33.06 -7.97 -17.45
N MET A 10 32.27 -8.60 -16.58
CA MET A 10 32.53 -8.63 -15.15
C MET A 10 33.85 -9.39 -14.84
N GLU A 11 34.11 -10.54 -15.47
CA GLU A 11 35.36 -11.25 -15.28
C GLU A 11 36.57 -10.39 -15.68
N ARG A 12 36.52 -9.72 -16.80
CA ARG A 12 37.59 -8.82 -17.26
C ARG A 12 37.81 -7.63 -16.34
N TYR A 13 36.70 -7.08 -15.80
CA TYR A 13 36.74 -5.97 -14.85
C TYR A 13 37.40 -6.40 -13.52
N LEU A 14 37.00 -7.53 -12.96
CA LEU A 14 37.55 -8.05 -11.70
C LEU A 14 39.03 -8.41 -11.82
N ASN A 15 39.49 -8.84 -12.98
CA ASN A 15 40.89 -9.14 -13.31
C ASN A 15 41.72 -7.89 -13.72
N GLY A 16 41.11 -6.69 -13.73
CA GLY A 16 41.80 -5.44 -14.09
C GLY A 16 42.16 -5.30 -15.58
N VAL A 17 41.53 -6.08 -16.44
CA VAL A 17 41.71 -6.03 -17.91
C VAL A 17 40.79 -4.96 -18.53
N GLN A 18 39.77 -4.55 -17.83
CA GLN A 18 38.78 -3.54 -18.21
C GLN A 18 38.53 -2.57 -17.05
N ASP A 19 38.43 -1.27 -17.35
CA ASP A 19 38.30 -0.22 -16.33
C ASP A 19 36.87 -0.05 -15.80
N SER A 20 35.86 -0.48 -16.57
CA SER A 20 34.45 -0.34 -16.19
C SER A 20 33.61 -1.49 -16.73
N VAL A 21 32.50 -1.77 -16.06
CA VAL A 21 31.45 -2.67 -16.55
C VAL A 21 30.12 -1.92 -16.58
N ASP A 22 29.43 -2.03 -17.71
CA ASP A 22 28.09 -1.44 -17.85
C ASP A 22 27.06 -2.36 -17.19
N VAL A 23 26.38 -1.83 -16.17
CA VAL A 23 25.33 -2.52 -15.41
C VAL A 23 24.08 -1.64 -15.29
N ASP A 24 23.94 -0.63 -16.12
CA ASP A 24 22.79 0.25 -16.10
C ASP A 24 21.60 -0.37 -16.85
N CYS A 25 20.41 -0.13 -16.33
CA CYS A 25 19.16 -0.72 -16.86
C CYS A 25 18.46 0.27 -17.79
N ASP A 26 18.09 -0.21 -18.98
CA ASP A 26 17.24 0.52 -19.93
C ASP A 26 15.75 0.51 -19.51
N LEU A 27 15.02 1.53 -19.97
CA LEU A 27 13.57 1.59 -19.88
C LEU A 27 12.98 0.45 -20.74
N GLY A 28 12.39 -0.56 -20.09
CA GLY A 28 11.79 -1.71 -20.77
C GLY A 28 12.31 -3.07 -20.33
N THR A 29 13.39 -3.13 -19.55
CA THR A 29 13.90 -4.36 -18.96
C THR A 29 12.88 -5.04 -18.04
N SER A 30 12.77 -6.37 -18.12
CA SER A 30 11.95 -7.17 -17.19
C SER A 30 12.44 -7.09 -15.74
N ALA A 31 11.61 -7.44 -14.78
CA ALA A 31 12.01 -7.47 -13.37
C ALA A 31 13.19 -8.42 -13.10
N ALA A 32 13.19 -9.57 -13.76
CA ALA A 32 14.27 -10.56 -13.65
C ALA A 32 15.59 -10.02 -14.21
N GLU A 33 15.57 -9.40 -15.38
CA GLU A 33 16.76 -8.78 -15.99
C GLU A 33 17.29 -7.63 -15.12
N ARG A 34 16.42 -6.78 -14.57
CA ARG A 34 16.84 -5.73 -13.63
C ARG A 34 17.50 -6.31 -12.38
N PHE A 35 16.96 -7.39 -11.81
CA PHE A 35 17.57 -8.05 -10.66
C PHE A 35 18.97 -8.59 -10.98
N ILE A 36 19.15 -9.21 -12.16
CA ILE A 36 20.44 -9.70 -12.67
C ILE A 36 21.45 -8.54 -12.79
N LEU A 37 21.07 -7.45 -13.46
CA LEU A 37 21.91 -6.27 -13.61
C LEU A 37 22.28 -5.62 -12.28
N ASN A 38 21.31 -5.47 -11.37
CA ASN A 38 21.56 -4.95 -10.01
C ASN A 38 22.51 -5.84 -9.22
N THR A 39 22.46 -7.18 -9.41
CA THR A 39 23.43 -8.10 -8.78
C THR A 39 24.84 -7.84 -9.28
N GLY A 40 25.01 -7.60 -10.60
CA GLY A 40 26.28 -7.15 -11.18
C GLY A 40 26.75 -5.81 -10.63
N LYS A 41 25.83 -4.84 -10.47
CA LYS A 41 26.12 -3.53 -9.89
C LYS A 41 26.60 -3.63 -8.44
N ARG A 42 25.98 -4.48 -7.64
CA ARG A 42 26.39 -4.75 -6.24
C ARG A 42 27.80 -5.36 -6.18
N LEU A 43 28.09 -6.36 -7.02
CA LEU A 43 29.43 -6.94 -7.09
C LEU A 43 30.48 -5.90 -7.49
N ARG A 44 30.23 -5.07 -8.51
CA ARG A 44 31.09 -3.98 -8.91
C ARG A 44 31.37 -3.02 -7.75
N ASN A 45 30.33 -2.60 -7.03
CA ASN A 45 30.46 -1.67 -5.91
C ASN A 45 31.24 -2.29 -4.74
N ALA A 46 31.00 -3.54 -4.39
CA ALA A 46 31.74 -4.27 -3.36
C ALA A 46 33.21 -4.46 -3.74
N TRP A 47 33.51 -4.72 -5.01
CA TRP A 47 34.88 -4.80 -5.54
C TRP A 47 35.63 -3.47 -5.40
N ILE A 48 35.00 -2.36 -5.71
CA ILE A 48 35.56 -1.02 -5.55
C ILE A 48 35.91 -0.75 -4.08
N LEU A 49 35.04 -1.12 -3.14
CA LEU A 49 35.29 -0.96 -1.70
C LEU A 49 36.45 -1.83 -1.24
N TYR A 50 36.46 -3.12 -1.61
CA TYR A 50 37.52 -4.04 -1.23
C TYR A 50 38.89 -3.62 -1.78
N ARG A 51 38.97 -3.13 -3.02
CA ARG A 51 40.24 -2.60 -3.59
C ARG A 51 40.76 -1.36 -2.86
N ARG A 52 39.86 -0.57 -2.27
CA ARG A 52 40.27 0.61 -1.50
C ARG A 52 40.71 0.23 -0.09
N GLU A 53 40.03 -0.69 0.55
CA GLU A 53 40.28 -1.07 1.93
C GLU A 53 40.03 -2.58 2.12
N PRO A 54 41.04 -3.37 2.51
CA PRO A 54 40.95 -4.82 2.70
C PRO A 54 39.91 -5.27 3.74
N ALA A 55 39.45 -4.37 4.62
CA ALA A 55 38.42 -4.64 5.61
C ALA A 55 37.05 -5.03 4.96
N TYR A 56 36.80 -4.62 3.70
CA TYR A 56 35.59 -4.97 2.95
C TYR A 56 35.69 -6.29 2.17
N LYS A 57 36.62 -7.17 2.53
CA LYS A 57 36.80 -8.46 1.87
C LYS A 57 35.57 -9.36 1.96
N ASP A 58 34.98 -9.43 3.15
CA ASP A 58 33.77 -10.26 3.40
C ASP A 58 32.54 -9.71 2.67
N ASP A 59 32.40 -8.40 2.54
CA ASP A 59 31.37 -7.75 1.74
C ASP A 59 31.51 -8.10 0.25
N PHE A 60 32.77 -8.12 -0.25
CA PHE A 60 33.05 -8.57 -1.61
C PHE A 60 32.72 -10.04 -1.82
N LEU A 61 33.10 -10.92 -0.88
CA LEU A 61 32.80 -12.35 -0.97
C LEU A 61 31.29 -12.61 -0.95
N LEU A 62 30.53 -11.83 -0.16
CA LEU A 62 29.08 -11.91 -0.13
C LEU A 62 28.46 -11.58 -1.51
N ALA A 63 28.84 -10.44 -2.07
CA ALA A 63 28.35 -9.99 -3.38
C ALA A 63 28.82 -10.93 -4.52
N LEU A 64 30.05 -11.44 -4.45
CA LEU A 64 30.56 -12.42 -5.41
C LEU A 64 29.76 -13.72 -5.38
N ARG A 65 29.51 -14.25 -4.18
CA ARG A 65 28.67 -15.44 -4.01
C ARG A 65 27.31 -15.28 -4.66
N ASP A 66 26.60 -14.17 -4.32
CA ASP A 66 25.27 -13.92 -4.85
C ASP A 66 25.29 -13.79 -6.39
N TYR A 67 26.32 -13.14 -6.92
CA TYR A 67 26.52 -13.03 -8.37
C TYR A 67 26.73 -14.39 -9.04
N LEU A 68 27.63 -15.23 -8.50
CA LEU A 68 27.91 -16.56 -9.05
C LEU A 68 26.65 -17.46 -9.03
N ILE A 69 25.84 -17.39 -7.97
CA ILE A 69 24.59 -18.16 -7.86
C ILE A 69 23.54 -17.64 -8.85
N VAL A 70 23.28 -16.31 -8.88
CA VAL A 70 22.26 -15.70 -9.76
C VAL A 70 22.63 -15.90 -11.22
N MET A 71 23.93 -15.79 -11.56
CA MET A 71 24.42 -15.98 -12.91
C MET A 71 24.61 -17.46 -13.29
N GLU A 72 24.48 -18.39 -12.35
CA GLU A 72 24.75 -19.83 -12.56
C GLU A 72 26.06 -20.05 -13.35
N THR A 73 27.13 -19.36 -12.95
CA THR A 73 28.41 -19.28 -13.68
C THR A 73 29.60 -19.51 -12.76
N ASP A 74 30.74 -19.75 -13.38
CA ASP A 74 32.04 -19.73 -12.73
C ASP A 74 32.89 -18.59 -13.36
N LEU A 75 33.81 -18.01 -12.58
CA LEU A 75 34.67 -16.90 -12.99
C LEU A 75 36.14 -17.22 -12.73
N HIS A 76 37.03 -16.81 -13.62
CA HIS A 76 38.46 -16.75 -13.36
C HIS A 76 38.80 -15.52 -12.54
N LEU A 77 39.31 -15.73 -11.34
CA LEU A 77 39.72 -14.65 -10.41
C LEU A 77 41.13 -14.94 -9.89
N PRO A 78 41.90 -13.90 -9.49
CA PRO A 78 43.15 -14.07 -8.79
C PRO A 78 42.96 -14.83 -7.47
N ASP A 79 43.84 -15.79 -7.19
CA ASP A 79 43.72 -16.68 -6.02
C ASP A 79 43.66 -15.96 -4.68
N HIS A 80 44.26 -14.78 -4.57
CA HIS A 80 44.26 -13.99 -3.33
C HIS A 80 42.86 -13.36 -3.03
N CYS A 81 41.94 -13.28 -4.02
CA CYS A 81 40.62 -12.68 -3.85
C CYS A 81 39.72 -13.56 -3.00
N VAL A 82 39.79 -14.89 -3.17
CA VAL A 82 38.94 -15.86 -2.46
C VAL A 82 39.84 -16.78 -1.62
N PRO A 83 39.71 -16.78 -0.28
CA PRO A 83 40.39 -17.72 0.57
C PRO A 83 39.95 -19.17 0.31
N GLU A 84 40.88 -20.12 0.48
CA GLU A 84 40.59 -21.57 0.36
C GLU A 84 39.45 -22.00 1.28
N TYR A 85 39.44 -21.46 2.51
CA TYR A 85 38.35 -21.66 3.47
C TYR A 85 37.60 -20.33 3.65
N ASN A 86 36.31 -20.31 3.32
CA ASN A 86 35.43 -19.15 3.50
C ASN A 86 34.03 -19.57 3.88
N ASP A 87 33.33 -18.69 4.59
CA ASP A 87 31.97 -18.93 5.07
C ASP A 87 30.87 -18.71 4.00
N TYR A 88 31.28 -18.37 2.76
CA TYR A 88 30.39 -18.00 1.66
C TYR A 88 30.11 -19.14 0.67
N SER A 89 30.70 -20.35 0.91
CA SER A 89 30.58 -21.50 0.03
C SER A 89 31.06 -21.23 -1.42
N ILE A 90 32.07 -20.38 -1.58
CA ILE A 90 32.76 -20.17 -2.84
C ILE A 90 33.93 -21.18 -2.90
N VAL A 91 33.95 -21.98 -3.97
CA VAL A 91 34.89 -23.09 -4.15
C VAL A 91 35.67 -22.87 -5.45
N LYS A 92 36.97 -23.21 -5.44
CA LYS A 92 37.81 -23.22 -6.64
C LYS A 92 37.71 -24.57 -7.33
N ASP A 93 37.34 -24.57 -8.62
CA ASP A 93 37.51 -25.71 -9.51
C ASP A 93 38.99 -25.84 -9.90
N MET A 94 39.65 -26.84 -9.35
CA MET A 94 41.09 -27.06 -9.60
C MET A 94 41.43 -27.51 -11.01
N GLN A 95 40.45 -27.99 -11.77
CA GLN A 95 40.65 -28.38 -13.18
C GLN A 95 40.55 -27.22 -14.13
N LYS A 96 39.52 -26.36 -13.90
CA LYS A 96 39.27 -25.19 -14.74
C LYS A 96 40.04 -23.95 -14.28
N GLY A 97 40.44 -23.88 -13.02
CA GLY A 97 41.02 -22.69 -12.40
C GLY A 97 40.02 -21.58 -12.14
N THR A 98 38.73 -21.89 -12.12
CA THR A 98 37.62 -20.94 -11.91
C THR A 98 37.04 -21.06 -10.51
N PHE A 99 36.32 -20.00 -10.06
CA PHE A 99 35.59 -19.99 -8.80
C PHE A 99 34.08 -20.06 -9.07
N PHE A 100 33.39 -20.92 -8.34
CA PHE A 100 31.93 -21.04 -8.37
C PHE A 100 31.36 -21.06 -6.96
N ALA A 101 30.09 -20.77 -6.79
CA ALA A 101 29.43 -20.81 -5.49
C ALA A 101 28.47 -22.01 -5.38
N THR A 102 28.49 -22.66 -4.22
CA THR A 102 27.56 -23.73 -3.90
C THR A 102 26.45 -23.22 -2.98
N LEU A 103 25.22 -23.74 -3.15
CA LEU A 103 24.12 -23.40 -2.29
C LEU A 103 24.09 -24.31 -1.05
N GLU A 104 24.96 -24.02 -0.08
CA GLU A 104 24.97 -24.67 1.22
C GLU A 104 24.07 -23.94 2.19
N LEU A 105 23.04 -24.60 2.69
CA LEU A 105 22.02 -24.00 3.55
C LEU A 105 21.92 -24.76 4.87
N PRO A 106 21.53 -24.06 5.97
CA PRO A 106 21.14 -24.73 7.20
C PRO A 106 20.00 -25.73 6.93
N GLU A 107 20.00 -26.88 7.60
CA GLU A 107 18.98 -27.94 7.45
C GLU A 107 17.55 -27.43 7.69
N THR A 108 17.40 -26.37 8.48
CA THR A 108 16.10 -25.75 8.79
C THR A 108 15.57 -24.83 7.70
N VAL A 109 16.38 -24.52 6.69
CA VAL A 109 16.01 -23.60 5.59
C VAL A 109 15.55 -24.39 4.37
N ASN A 110 14.38 -24.10 3.86
CA ASN A 110 13.87 -24.78 2.68
C ASN A 110 14.64 -24.33 1.42
N ARG A 111 15.38 -25.27 0.84
CA ARG A 111 16.23 -25.05 -0.34
C ARG A 111 15.45 -24.48 -1.52
N LYS A 112 14.27 -25.01 -1.83
CA LYS A 112 13.45 -24.55 -2.96
C LYS A 112 13.05 -23.08 -2.85
N PHE A 113 12.80 -22.57 -1.63
CA PHE A 113 12.47 -21.16 -1.43
C PHE A 113 13.67 -20.25 -1.74
N VAL A 114 14.86 -20.70 -1.31
CA VAL A 114 16.11 -19.94 -1.59
C VAL A 114 16.44 -19.99 -3.09
N GLU A 115 16.32 -21.13 -3.74
CA GLU A 115 16.51 -21.26 -5.19
C GLU A 115 15.57 -20.33 -5.98
N ARG A 116 14.30 -20.24 -5.56
CA ARG A 116 13.34 -19.32 -6.18
C ARG A 116 13.72 -17.84 -5.96
N ALA A 117 14.19 -17.49 -4.77
CA ALA A 117 14.60 -16.12 -4.46
C ALA A 117 15.89 -15.70 -5.17
N PHE A 118 16.75 -16.65 -5.55
CA PHE A 118 17.92 -16.44 -6.42
C PHE A 118 17.60 -16.56 -7.92
N LEU A 119 16.39 -16.91 -8.32
CA LEU A 119 15.96 -17.17 -9.70
C LEU A 119 16.73 -18.30 -10.39
N ILE A 120 17.21 -19.32 -9.65
CA ILE A 120 17.95 -20.45 -10.19
C ILE A 120 17.04 -21.29 -11.10
N GLY A 121 17.54 -21.67 -12.27
CA GLY A 121 16.88 -22.59 -13.19
C GLY A 121 15.60 -22.05 -13.82
N ASN A 122 15.49 -20.77 -14.10
CA ASN A 122 14.28 -20.10 -14.62
C ASN A 122 13.00 -20.37 -13.80
N ASN A 123 13.17 -20.79 -12.55
CA ASN A 123 12.09 -21.02 -11.60
C ASN A 123 11.52 -19.72 -11.01
N ALA A 124 11.78 -18.57 -11.62
CA ALA A 124 10.93 -17.42 -11.39
C ALA A 124 9.50 -17.91 -11.65
N PRO A 125 8.59 -17.91 -10.67
CA PRO A 125 7.20 -18.12 -10.99
C PRO A 125 6.88 -16.98 -11.98
N GLN A 126 6.80 -17.33 -13.27
CA GLN A 126 6.09 -16.47 -14.17
C GLN A 126 4.77 -16.28 -13.44
N ARG A 127 4.48 -15.05 -13.03
CA ARG A 127 3.10 -14.64 -12.78
C ARG A 127 2.42 -15.18 -14.01
N LYS A 128 1.80 -16.38 -13.92
CA LYS A 128 0.96 -16.90 -14.99
C LYS A 128 0.02 -15.76 -15.22
N GLU A 129 0.18 -15.15 -16.35
CA GLU A 129 -0.45 -13.91 -16.69
C GLU A 129 -1.93 -14.05 -16.32
N SER A 130 -2.33 -13.45 -15.19
CA SER A 130 -3.75 -13.19 -14.95
C SER A 130 -4.31 -12.37 -16.11
N GLY A 131 -3.44 -11.82 -16.94
CA GLY A 131 -3.73 -11.09 -18.16
C GLY A 131 -4.52 -11.85 -19.22
N THR A 132 -4.51 -13.19 -19.23
CA THR A 132 -5.35 -13.96 -20.17
C THR A 132 -6.79 -14.13 -19.68
N ARG A 133 -7.06 -13.96 -18.37
CA ARG A 133 -8.45 -14.10 -17.82
C ARG A 133 -9.16 -12.76 -17.61
N TYR A 134 -8.42 -11.71 -17.32
CA TYR A 134 -8.97 -10.38 -17.05
C TYR A 134 -8.57 -9.40 -18.15
N ASN A 135 -9.48 -8.55 -18.55
CA ASN A 135 -9.14 -7.42 -19.40
C ASN A 135 -8.49 -6.31 -18.56
N LEU A 136 -7.16 -6.15 -18.68
CA LEU A 136 -6.39 -5.14 -17.96
C LEU A 136 -6.23 -3.82 -18.74
N GLN A 137 -6.81 -3.69 -19.91
CA GLN A 137 -6.74 -2.49 -20.73
C GLN A 137 -7.20 -1.26 -19.94
N SER A 138 -6.47 -0.17 -20.07
CA SER A 138 -6.86 1.14 -19.53
C SER A 138 -8.07 1.70 -20.31
N ASP A 139 -8.79 2.60 -19.68
CA ASP A 139 -9.81 3.39 -20.36
C ASP A 139 -9.20 4.63 -21.05
N PRO A 140 -9.97 5.36 -21.88
CA PRO A 140 -9.47 6.53 -22.59
C PRO A 140 -8.96 7.65 -21.67
N PHE A 141 -9.61 7.85 -20.52
CA PHE A 141 -9.20 8.87 -19.55
C PHE A 141 -7.82 8.56 -18.97
N ILE A 142 -7.63 7.31 -18.49
CA ILE A 142 -6.35 6.91 -17.87
C ILE A 142 -5.24 6.87 -18.91
N TYR A 143 -5.53 6.35 -20.11
CA TYR A 143 -4.56 6.30 -21.20
C TYR A 143 -4.06 7.71 -21.58
N LYS A 144 -4.97 8.68 -21.77
CA LYS A 144 -4.58 10.05 -22.09
C LYS A 144 -3.88 10.76 -20.94
N LEU A 145 -4.27 10.48 -19.70
CA LEU A 145 -3.67 11.09 -18.52
C LEU A 145 -2.24 10.59 -18.28
N THR A 146 -1.96 9.30 -18.53
CA THR A 146 -0.71 8.65 -18.06
C THR A 146 0.09 7.97 -19.15
N GLY A 147 -0.46 7.76 -20.33
CA GLY A 147 0.13 6.95 -21.39
C GLY A 147 0.11 5.43 -21.10
N TYR A 148 -0.41 5.01 -19.95
CA TYR A 148 -0.48 3.58 -19.62
C TYR A 148 -1.59 2.89 -20.41
N SER A 149 -1.22 1.91 -21.24
CA SER A 149 -2.17 1.11 -22.01
C SER A 149 -2.86 0.03 -21.19
N GLU A 150 -2.29 -0.36 -20.06
CA GLU A 150 -2.78 -1.43 -19.18
C GLU A 150 -2.53 -1.13 -17.71
N PHE A 151 -3.42 -1.66 -16.86
CA PHE A 151 -3.23 -1.71 -15.42
C PHE A 151 -2.26 -2.84 -15.04
N LYS A 152 -1.59 -2.71 -13.89
CA LYS A 152 -0.68 -3.73 -13.35
C LYS A 152 -1.42 -5.01 -12.94
N SER A 153 -2.66 -4.87 -12.48
CA SER A 153 -3.50 -5.98 -12.02
C SER A 153 -4.98 -5.60 -12.06
N ILE A 154 -5.85 -6.61 -11.95
CA ILE A 154 -7.30 -6.38 -11.89
C ILE A 154 -7.69 -5.64 -10.59
N GLU A 155 -6.99 -5.90 -9.48
CA GLU A 155 -7.22 -5.19 -8.21
C GLU A 155 -6.94 -3.70 -8.36
N GLN A 156 -5.84 -3.33 -9.03
CA GLN A 156 -5.53 -1.92 -9.31
C GLN A 156 -6.63 -1.28 -10.17
N LYS A 157 -7.04 -1.94 -11.25
CA LYS A 157 -8.10 -1.47 -12.14
C LYS A 157 -9.38 -1.18 -11.38
N ILE A 158 -9.83 -2.14 -10.57
CA ILE A 158 -11.05 -2.02 -9.79
C ILE A 158 -10.91 -0.96 -8.69
N ALA A 159 -9.76 -0.86 -8.02
CA ALA A 159 -9.53 0.15 -7.00
C ALA A 159 -9.57 1.57 -7.59
N VAL A 160 -8.96 1.80 -8.74
CA VAL A 160 -8.99 3.09 -9.46
C VAL A 160 -10.40 3.44 -9.87
N HIS A 161 -11.12 2.54 -10.54
CA HIS A 161 -12.49 2.80 -10.95
C HIS A 161 -13.46 2.93 -9.77
N GLY A 162 -13.22 2.20 -8.67
CA GLY A 162 -13.98 2.38 -7.44
C GLY A 162 -13.83 3.79 -6.86
N ALA A 163 -12.62 4.32 -6.87
CA ALA A 163 -12.35 5.69 -6.43
C ALA A 163 -12.96 6.74 -7.38
N LEU A 164 -12.80 6.57 -8.71
CA LEU A 164 -13.37 7.47 -9.71
C LEU A 164 -14.91 7.54 -9.67
N ARG A 165 -15.56 6.48 -9.20
CA ARG A 165 -17.03 6.39 -9.05
C ARG A 165 -17.54 7.01 -7.76
N THR A 166 -16.68 7.44 -6.84
CA THR A 166 -17.08 8.01 -5.55
C THR A 166 -17.98 9.24 -5.75
N PRO A 167 -19.23 9.24 -5.25
CA PRO A 167 -20.09 10.41 -5.34
C PRO A 167 -19.61 11.56 -4.45
N GLU A 168 -20.08 12.77 -4.75
CA GLU A 168 -19.78 13.95 -3.95
C GLU A 168 -20.21 13.78 -2.48
N GLY A 169 -19.34 14.22 -1.58
CA GLY A 169 -19.56 14.17 -0.14
C GLY A 169 -19.36 12.82 0.52
N TYR A 170 -18.99 11.78 -0.25
CA TYR A 170 -18.71 10.45 0.28
C TYR A 170 -17.26 10.31 0.74
N THR A 171 -17.07 9.41 1.71
CA THR A 171 -15.76 8.89 2.08
C THR A 171 -15.59 7.49 1.51
N THR A 172 -14.52 7.27 0.77
CA THR A 172 -14.16 5.97 0.21
C THR A 172 -12.88 5.46 0.87
N LEU A 173 -12.99 4.33 1.55
CA LEU A 173 -11.85 3.57 2.04
C LEU A 173 -11.37 2.65 0.92
N VAL A 174 -10.09 2.78 0.54
CA VAL A 174 -9.49 1.94 -0.50
C VAL A 174 -8.34 1.15 0.10
N SER A 175 -8.41 -0.17 0.05
CA SER A 175 -7.28 -1.03 0.35
C SER A 175 -6.72 -1.67 -0.92
N LEU A 176 -5.41 -1.57 -1.07
CA LEU A 176 -4.67 -2.17 -2.18
C LEU A 176 -3.29 -2.59 -1.67
N PRO A 177 -2.81 -3.81 -1.94
CA PRO A 177 -1.54 -4.30 -1.44
C PRO A 177 -0.36 -3.35 -1.69
N THR A 178 0.69 -3.45 -0.86
CA THR A 178 1.95 -2.75 -1.12
C THR A 178 2.51 -3.13 -2.48
N GLY A 179 2.97 -2.15 -3.27
CA GLY A 179 3.39 -2.38 -4.66
C GLY A 179 2.24 -2.47 -5.67
N GLY A 180 0.97 -2.51 -5.23
CA GLY A 180 -0.23 -2.58 -6.10
C GLY A 180 -0.54 -1.31 -6.89
N GLY A 181 0.25 -0.23 -6.73
CA GLY A 181 0.09 0.99 -7.50
C GLY A 181 -0.98 1.96 -7.00
N LYS A 182 -1.10 2.14 -5.67
CA LYS A 182 -2.01 3.11 -5.02
C LYS A 182 -1.88 4.54 -5.56
N SER A 183 -0.67 4.95 -5.98
CA SER A 183 -0.41 6.29 -6.51
C SER A 183 -1.29 6.63 -7.72
N LEU A 184 -1.62 5.65 -8.56
CA LEU A 184 -2.49 5.87 -9.72
C LEU A 184 -3.91 6.30 -9.30
N ILE A 185 -4.41 5.82 -8.16
CA ILE A 185 -5.71 6.25 -7.61
C ILE A 185 -5.67 7.75 -7.34
N THR A 186 -4.65 8.22 -6.61
CA THR A 186 -4.50 9.63 -6.27
C THR A 186 -4.35 10.51 -7.52
N GLN A 187 -3.55 10.07 -8.49
CA GLN A 187 -3.33 10.77 -9.76
C GLN A 187 -4.65 10.91 -10.54
N THR A 188 -5.39 9.83 -10.72
CA THR A 188 -6.61 9.82 -11.53
C THR A 188 -7.74 10.65 -10.92
N ILE A 189 -8.02 10.52 -9.62
CA ILE A 189 -9.06 11.31 -8.96
C ILE A 189 -8.74 12.82 -8.93
N SER A 190 -7.46 13.20 -8.99
CA SER A 190 -7.04 14.59 -9.00
C SER A 190 -7.24 15.28 -10.34
N TYR A 191 -7.32 14.51 -11.43
CA TYR A 191 -7.53 15.02 -12.78
C TYR A 191 -8.94 14.73 -13.33
N GLN A 192 -9.76 13.99 -12.59
CA GLN A 192 -11.15 13.73 -12.96
C GLN A 192 -11.98 15.03 -13.01
N ASP A 193 -11.75 15.94 -12.08
CA ASP A 193 -12.44 17.22 -11.97
C ASP A 193 -11.46 18.39 -12.04
N ASN A 194 -11.98 19.56 -12.42
CA ASN A 194 -11.23 20.80 -12.33
C ASN A 194 -11.19 21.32 -10.89
N GLY A 195 -10.21 20.87 -10.10
CA GLY A 195 -10.07 21.32 -8.73
C GLY A 195 -8.83 20.79 -8.01
N LEU A 196 -8.70 21.23 -6.77
CA LEU A 196 -7.58 20.88 -5.89
C LEU A 196 -7.86 19.56 -5.18
N THR A 197 -6.87 18.68 -5.17
CA THR A 197 -6.75 17.52 -4.30
C THR A 197 -5.64 17.74 -3.29
N ILE A 198 -5.96 17.64 -2.00
CA ILE A 198 -4.97 17.65 -0.93
C ILE A 198 -4.65 16.20 -0.60
N VAL A 199 -3.37 15.85 -0.70
CA VAL A 199 -2.85 14.50 -0.42
C VAL A 199 -2.02 14.57 0.86
N ILE A 200 -2.57 14.01 1.93
CA ILE A 200 -1.93 13.99 3.24
C ILE A 200 -1.08 12.74 3.34
N VAL A 201 0.21 12.92 3.56
CA VAL A 201 1.21 11.84 3.60
C VAL A 201 1.97 11.82 4.92
N PRO A 202 2.38 10.64 5.41
CA PRO A 202 2.99 10.52 6.73
C PRO A 202 4.43 11.05 6.82
N THR A 203 5.17 11.17 5.71
CA THR A 203 6.56 11.63 5.75
C THR A 203 6.89 12.53 4.56
N ILE A 204 7.84 13.42 4.78
CA ILE A 204 8.35 14.35 3.75
C ILE A 204 8.98 13.55 2.59
N SER A 205 9.78 12.53 2.89
CA SER A 205 10.39 11.69 1.86
C SER A 205 9.34 11.02 0.96
N LEU A 206 8.26 10.51 1.55
CA LEU A 206 7.16 9.93 0.78
C LEU A 206 6.47 10.98 -0.08
N ALA A 207 6.29 12.21 0.43
CA ALA A 207 5.71 13.31 -0.34
C ALA A 207 6.55 13.63 -1.59
N ILE A 208 7.87 13.76 -1.42
CA ILE A 208 8.81 14.04 -2.52
C ILE A 208 8.79 12.92 -3.56
N ASP A 209 8.82 11.66 -3.12
CA ASP A 209 8.79 10.51 -4.02
C ASP A 209 7.47 10.40 -4.78
N GLN A 210 6.35 10.65 -4.11
CA GLN A 210 5.03 10.65 -4.76
C GLN A 210 4.86 11.80 -5.76
N VAL A 211 5.39 12.99 -5.47
CA VAL A 211 5.41 14.11 -6.43
C VAL A 211 6.24 13.77 -7.64
N ARG A 212 7.45 13.23 -7.44
CA ARG A 212 8.32 12.79 -8.55
C ARG A 212 7.62 11.74 -9.42
N ALA A 213 6.98 10.76 -8.79
CA ALA A 213 6.23 9.72 -9.48
C ALA A 213 5.01 10.29 -10.24
N ALA A 214 4.28 11.23 -9.64
CA ALA A 214 3.14 11.89 -10.28
C ALA A 214 3.58 12.71 -11.50
N LYS A 215 4.61 13.55 -11.35
CA LYS A 215 5.15 14.36 -12.47
C LYS A 215 5.67 13.51 -13.63
N LYS A 216 6.22 12.33 -13.34
CA LYS A 216 6.67 11.37 -14.36
C LYS A 216 5.52 10.65 -15.06
N ALA A 217 4.44 10.37 -14.32
CA ALA A 217 3.32 9.57 -14.84
C ALA A 217 2.29 10.41 -15.59
N ILE A 218 2.11 11.67 -15.22
CA ILE A 218 1.05 12.54 -15.77
C ILE A 218 1.52 13.21 -17.06
N CYS A 219 0.80 12.97 -18.14
CA CYS A 219 1.05 13.56 -19.45
C CYS A 219 0.42 14.97 -19.56
N SER A 220 0.87 15.92 -18.73
CA SER A 220 0.46 17.33 -18.80
C SER A 220 1.68 18.22 -19.05
N GLU A 221 1.61 19.12 -20.03
CA GLU A 221 2.65 20.11 -20.31
C GLU A 221 2.85 21.10 -19.15
N GLN A 222 1.85 21.21 -18.26
CA GLN A 222 1.86 22.12 -17.12
C GLN A 222 2.05 21.41 -15.78
N VAL A 223 2.41 20.13 -15.77
CA VAL A 223 2.49 19.29 -14.55
C VAL A 223 3.35 19.94 -13.44
N GLU A 224 4.40 20.69 -13.81
CA GLU A 224 5.23 21.45 -12.86
C GLU A 224 4.48 22.56 -12.12
N LYS A 225 3.39 23.08 -12.69
CA LYS A 225 2.52 24.11 -12.10
C LYS A 225 1.24 23.54 -11.49
N GLU A 226 1.04 22.24 -11.60
CA GLU A 226 -0.15 21.52 -11.16
C GLU A 226 0.11 20.63 -9.93
N VAL A 227 1.32 20.10 -9.79
CA VAL A 227 1.69 19.12 -8.76
C VAL A 227 2.76 19.67 -7.84
N PHE A 228 2.41 19.83 -6.56
CA PHE A 228 3.26 20.45 -5.55
C PHE A 228 3.51 19.51 -4.36
N CYS A 229 4.66 19.69 -3.72
CA CYS A 229 4.97 19.19 -2.38
C CYS A 229 5.24 20.39 -1.47
N TYR A 230 4.79 20.30 -0.22
CA TYR A 230 5.20 21.28 0.80
C TYR A 230 5.75 20.56 2.03
N HIS A 231 6.89 21.02 2.49
CA HIS A 231 7.46 20.66 3.78
C HIS A 231 7.94 21.89 4.58
N SER A 232 8.05 21.74 5.89
CA SER A 232 8.48 22.82 6.77
C SER A 232 9.88 23.31 6.39
N GLY A 233 10.00 24.65 6.17
CA GLY A 233 11.24 25.30 5.75
C GLY A 233 11.24 25.79 4.29
N GLU A 234 10.29 25.38 3.47
CA GLU A 234 10.11 25.92 2.12
C GLU A 234 9.23 27.16 2.10
N ASN A 235 9.39 27.97 1.05
CA ASN A 235 8.52 29.11 0.81
C ASN A 235 7.14 28.65 0.31
N PRO A 236 6.04 28.89 1.07
CA PRO A 236 4.72 28.47 0.67
C PRO A 236 4.09 29.33 -0.43
N THR A 237 4.66 30.50 -0.73
CA THR A 237 4.06 31.52 -1.63
C THR A 237 3.76 30.99 -3.03
N PRO A 238 4.65 30.25 -3.73
CA PRO A 238 4.34 29.74 -5.07
C PRO A 238 3.12 28.80 -5.08
N ILE A 239 3.02 27.95 -4.06
CA ILE A 239 1.91 26.98 -3.93
C ILE A 239 0.59 27.71 -3.65
N LEU A 240 0.60 28.70 -2.74
CA LEU A 240 -0.58 29.49 -2.41
C LEU A 240 -1.06 30.32 -3.61
N LEU A 241 -0.14 30.86 -4.41
CA LEU A 241 -0.49 31.53 -5.67
C LEU A 241 -1.13 30.56 -6.67
N ALA A 242 -0.58 29.37 -6.84
CA ALA A 242 -1.16 28.36 -7.73
C ALA A 242 -2.56 27.90 -7.28
N ILE A 243 -2.80 27.80 -5.97
CA ILE A 243 -4.13 27.52 -5.42
C ILE A 243 -5.08 28.69 -5.72
N GLN A 244 -4.65 29.92 -5.51
CA GLN A 244 -5.45 31.11 -5.77
C GLN A 244 -5.79 31.28 -7.26
N GLN A 245 -4.84 30.97 -8.14
CA GLN A 245 -5.01 30.99 -9.60
C GLN A 245 -5.76 29.80 -10.15
N LYS A 246 -6.11 28.83 -9.31
CA LYS A 246 -6.80 27.58 -9.68
C LYS A 246 -6.03 26.72 -10.70
N THR A 247 -4.70 26.75 -10.62
CA THR A 247 -3.80 25.91 -11.44
C THR A 247 -3.36 24.67 -10.69
N ALA A 248 -3.24 24.71 -9.34
CA ALA A 248 -2.83 23.58 -8.53
C ALA A 248 -3.87 22.45 -8.57
N ARG A 249 -3.46 21.25 -9.01
CA ARG A 249 -4.28 20.04 -9.04
C ARG A 249 -4.02 19.13 -7.86
N MET A 250 -2.76 18.98 -7.45
CA MET A 250 -2.34 18.09 -6.38
C MET A 250 -1.38 18.83 -5.43
N LEU A 251 -1.67 18.76 -4.14
CA LEU A 251 -0.78 19.25 -3.09
C LEU A 251 -0.48 18.10 -2.13
N PHE A 252 0.76 17.61 -2.12
CA PHE A 252 1.27 16.65 -1.14
C PHE A 252 1.81 17.41 0.08
N ILE A 253 1.30 17.09 1.26
CA ILE A 253 1.61 17.82 2.48
C ILE A 253 1.51 16.89 3.71
N SER A 254 2.37 17.10 4.72
CA SER A 254 2.22 16.39 5.99
C SER A 254 1.10 17.03 6.83
N PRO A 255 0.47 16.28 7.75
CA PRO A 255 -0.56 16.83 8.62
C PRO A 255 -0.07 17.99 9.47
N GLU A 256 1.16 17.90 9.97
CA GLU A 256 1.80 18.95 10.77
C GLU A 256 1.95 20.26 9.97
N ALA A 257 2.44 20.14 8.74
CA ALA A 257 2.60 21.31 7.88
C ALA A 257 1.25 21.91 7.47
N LEU A 258 0.25 21.07 7.25
CA LEU A 258 -1.12 21.47 6.89
C LEU A 258 -1.82 22.23 8.03
N LEU A 259 -1.75 21.70 9.26
CA LEU A 259 -2.52 22.21 10.38
C LEU A 259 -1.83 23.37 11.12
N ASN A 260 -0.49 23.39 11.14
CA ASN A 260 0.27 24.41 11.88
C ASN A 260 0.64 25.64 11.05
N ASN A 261 0.51 25.61 9.73
CA ASN A 261 0.81 26.77 8.87
C ASN A 261 -0.45 27.58 8.60
N LYS A 262 -0.59 28.74 9.26
CA LYS A 262 -1.76 29.63 9.13
C LYS A 262 -2.08 30.02 7.69
N ASN A 263 -1.05 30.22 6.84
CA ASN A 263 -1.25 30.62 5.46
C ASN A 263 -1.89 29.51 4.63
N PHE A 264 -1.48 28.23 4.87
CA PHE A 264 -2.14 27.09 4.23
C PHE A 264 -3.57 26.89 4.73
N VAL A 265 -3.79 26.97 6.05
CA VAL A 265 -5.14 26.83 6.62
C VAL A 265 -6.09 27.86 6.00
N GLU A 266 -5.66 29.13 5.86
CA GLU A 266 -6.47 30.19 5.26
C GLU A 266 -6.63 30.00 3.74
N GLY A 267 -5.55 29.72 3.01
CA GLY A 267 -5.58 29.45 1.57
C GLY A 267 -6.50 28.29 1.19
N ILE A 268 -6.46 27.20 1.95
CA ILE A 268 -7.32 26.05 1.75
C ILE A 268 -8.78 26.37 2.11
N ARG A 269 -9.01 27.12 3.20
CA ARG A 269 -10.36 27.55 3.57
C ARG A 269 -11.00 28.41 2.48
N LYS A 270 -10.24 29.31 1.85
CA LYS A 270 -10.69 30.11 0.71
C LYS A 270 -11.00 29.23 -0.51
N ALA A 271 -10.07 28.36 -0.90
CA ALA A 271 -10.29 27.41 -2.01
C ALA A 271 -11.52 26.52 -1.77
N ASN A 272 -11.75 26.13 -0.52
CA ASN A 272 -12.91 25.36 -0.13
C ASN A 272 -14.22 26.16 -0.26
N ALA A 273 -14.26 27.41 0.19
CA ALA A 273 -15.42 28.28 0.05
C ALA A 273 -15.79 28.52 -1.44
N GLU A 274 -14.79 28.56 -2.30
CA GLU A 274 -14.96 28.68 -3.76
C GLU A 274 -15.27 27.34 -4.46
N ARG A 275 -15.43 26.24 -3.69
CA ARG A 275 -15.63 24.86 -4.19
C ARG A 275 -14.54 24.36 -5.12
N TYR A 276 -13.37 24.96 -5.05
CA TYR A 276 -12.18 24.52 -5.78
C TYR A 276 -11.53 23.30 -5.12
N LEU A 277 -11.61 23.16 -3.80
CA LEU A 277 -11.21 21.93 -3.09
C LEU A 277 -12.23 20.81 -3.40
N LYS A 278 -11.78 19.80 -4.14
CA LYS A 278 -12.60 18.64 -4.55
C LYS A 278 -12.36 17.40 -3.74
N ASN A 279 -11.09 17.10 -3.43
CA ASN A 279 -10.71 15.84 -2.81
C ASN A 279 -9.76 16.06 -1.63
N ILE A 280 -9.94 15.23 -0.61
CA ILE A 280 -8.98 15.03 0.48
C ILE A 280 -8.57 13.56 0.45
N VAL A 281 -7.28 13.29 0.28
CA VAL A 281 -6.69 11.95 0.32
C VAL A 281 -5.86 11.85 1.58
N ILE A 282 -6.08 10.81 2.38
CA ILE A 282 -5.27 10.48 3.55
C ILE A 282 -4.55 9.18 3.21
N ASP A 283 -3.26 9.29 2.89
CA ASP A 283 -2.41 8.13 2.63
C ASP A 283 -1.98 7.50 3.95
N GLU A 284 -1.82 6.18 3.96
CA GLU A 284 -1.59 5.37 5.15
C GLU A 284 -2.60 5.68 6.28
N ALA A 285 -3.89 5.77 5.93
CA ALA A 285 -4.96 6.21 6.84
C ALA A 285 -5.11 5.32 8.09
N HIS A 286 -4.54 4.12 8.13
CA HIS A 286 -4.46 3.29 9.33
C HIS A 286 -3.75 4.02 10.50
N ILE A 287 -2.83 4.95 10.21
CA ILE A 287 -2.14 5.76 11.23
C ILE A 287 -3.11 6.61 12.06
N VAL A 288 -4.26 7.00 11.50
CA VAL A 288 -5.33 7.71 12.24
C VAL A 288 -5.85 6.89 13.43
N VAL A 289 -5.69 5.58 13.39
CA VAL A 289 -6.19 4.65 14.42
C VAL A 289 -5.06 4.14 15.32
N ASP A 290 -3.85 4.08 14.80
CA ASP A 290 -2.72 3.47 15.48
C ASP A 290 -2.19 4.32 16.63
N TRP A 291 -1.75 3.62 17.71
CA TRP A 291 -1.04 4.17 18.84
C TRP A 291 0.33 3.51 18.98
N GLY A 292 1.37 4.29 19.26
CA GLY A 292 2.71 3.76 19.53
C GLY A 292 3.82 4.52 18.79
N SER A 293 4.81 3.81 18.27
CA SER A 293 6.01 4.40 17.64
C SER A 293 5.72 5.25 16.39
N GLN A 294 4.55 5.09 15.79
CA GLN A 294 4.09 5.88 14.64
C GLN A 294 3.00 6.89 15.00
N PHE A 295 2.72 7.06 16.29
CA PHE A 295 1.69 7.99 16.74
C PHE A 295 2.01 9.43 16.36
N ARG A 296 1.04 10.09 15.73
CA ARG A 296 1.11 11.48 15.32
C ARG A 296 -0.20 12.18 15.65
N VAL A 297 -0.12 13.16 16.52
CA VAL A 297 -1.29 13.93 16.96
C VAL A 297 -2.01 14.57 15.79
N ASP A 298 -1.27 15.13 14.85
CA ASP A 298 -1.83 15.83 13.70
C ASP A 298 -2.67 14.93 12.79
N TYR A 299 -2.29 13.64 12.63
CA TYR A 299 -3.14 12.67 11.94
C TYR A 299 -4.49 12.46 12.62
N GLN A 300 -4.50 12.52 13.95
CA GLN A 300 -5.72 12.36 14.74
C GLN A 300 -6.65 13.58 14.62
N CYS A 301 -6.10 14.72 14.25
CA CYS A 301 -6.84 15.98 14.07
C CYS A 301 -7.51 16.11 12.70
N LEU A 302 -7.10 15.28 11.72
CA LEU A 302 -7.58 15.38 10.33
C LEU A 302 -9.09 15.21 10.20
N GLU A 303 -9.71 14.38 11.04
CA GLU A 303 -11.17 14.19 11.01
C GLU A 303 -11.91 15.48 11.38
N SER A 304 -11.54 16.13 12.47
CA SER A 304 -12.19 17.39 12.91
C SER A 304 -11.93 18.52 11.90
N TRP A 305 -10.71 18.66 11.39
CA TRP A 305 -10.38 19.62 10.34
C TRP A 305 -11.21 19.37 9.06
N ARG A 306 -11.31 18.15 8.58
CA ARG A 306 -12.16 17.80 7.43
C ARG A 306 -13.62 18.12 7.66
N ARG A 307 -14.15 17.82 8.85
CA ARG A 307 -15.54 18.06 9.21
C ARG A 307 -15.89 19.55 9.16
N LEU A 308 -14.98 20.42 9.61
CA LEU A 308 -15.14 21.87 9.47
C LEU A 308 -15.21 22.30 8.00
N LEU A 309 -14.40 21.72 7.13
CA LEU A 309 -14.46 22.01 5.69
C LEU A 309 -15.76 21.55 5.05
N LEU A 310 -16.29 20.41 5.45
CA LEU A 310 -17.58 19.88 4.95
C LEU A 310 -18.78 20.73 5.34
N GLN A 311 -18.72 21.51 6.43
CA GLN A 311 -19.78 22.44 6.79
C GLN A 311 -19.99 23.53 5.71
N SER A 312 -18.92 23.98 5.07
CA SER A 312 -18.98 25.00 4.00
C SER A 312 -19.02 24.40 2.60
N ASN A 313 -18.49 23.19 2.41
CA ASN A 313 -18.47 22.51 1.12
C ASN A 313 -18.80 21.01 1.31
N PRO A 314 -20.07 20.62 1.31
CA PRO A 314 -20.49 19.23 1.53
C PRO A 314 -20.20 18.30 0.34
N SER A 315 -19.68 18.83 -0.77
CA SER A 315 -19.35 18.04 -1.96
C SER A 315 -17.94 17.43 -1.95
N ILE A 316 -17.09 17.75 -0.97
CA ILE A 316 -15.73 17.21 -0.87
C ILE A 316 -15.78 15.68 -0.77
N ARG A 317 -15.04 15.00 -1.63
CA ARG A 317 -14.80 13.56 -1.53
C ARG A 317 -13.58 13.32 -0.65
N THR A 318 -13.63 12.29 0.17
CA THR A 318 -12.52 11.87 1.02
C THR A 318 -12.10 10.46 0.66
N PHE A 319 -10.79 10.25 0.54
CA PHE A 319 -10.21 8.95 0.22
C PHE A 319 -9.24 8.54 1.33
N LEU A 320 -9.49 7.38 1.92
CA LEU A 320 -8.63 6.79 2.95
C LEU A 320 -7.88 5.63 2.29
N LEU A 321 -6.58 5.80 2.07
CA LEU A 321 -5.76 4.81 1.38
C LEU A 321 -4.86 4.06 2.37
N SER A 322 -4.79 2.75 2.28
CA SER A 322 -3.79 1.94 2.98
C SER A 322 -3.60 0.59 2.28
N ALA A 323 -2.50 -0.10 2.61
CA ALA A 323 -2.29 -1.48 2.17
C ALA A 323 -2.90 -2.50 3.13
N THR A 324 -3.12 -2.12 4.39
CA THR A 324 -3.55 -3.01 5.46
C THR A 324 -4.61 -2.33 6.32
N TYR A 325 -5.79 -2.92 6.35
CA TYR A 325 -6.86 -2.49 7.24
C TYR A 325 -7.38 -3.67 8.05
N GLU A 326 -7.21 -3.62 9.35
CA GLU A 326 -7.90 -4.51 10.27
C GLU A 326 -9.37 -4.12 10.38
N LYS A 327 -10.23 -5.08 10.68
CA LYS A 327 -11.66 -4.85 10.89
C LYS A 327 -11.92 -3.73 11.89
N ARG A 328 -11.22 -3.75 13.03
CA ARG A 328 -11.33 -2.71 14.06
C ARG A 328 -10.94 -1.33 13.52
N SER A 329 -9.87 -1.24 12.74
CA SER A 329 -9.43 0.04 12.14
C SER A 329 -10.47 0.58 11.17
N ILE A 330 -11.10 -0.29 10.37
CA ILE A 330 -12.19 0.09 9.48
C ILE A 330 -13.39 0.62 10.26
N ASP A 331 -13.80 -0.07 11.33
CA ASP A 331 -14.95 0.34 12.15
C ASP A 331 -14.70 1.73 12.80
N ILE A 332 -13.49 1.98 13.29
CA ILE A 332 -13.11 3.27 13.86
C ILE A 332 -13.09 4.36 12.77
N LEU A 333 -12.45 4.10 11.62
CA LEU A 333 -12.40 5.06 10.51
C LEU A 333 -13.81 5.35 9.97
N LYS A 334 -14.66 4.34 9.87
CA LYS A 334 -16.05 4.51 9.48
C LYS A 334 -16.80 5.41 10.47
N ASN A 335 -16.66 5.18 11.77
CA ASN A 335 -17.29 6.04 12.78
C ASN A 335 -16.79 7.49 12.72
N LEU A 336 -15.52 7.70 12.41
CA LEU A 336 -14.93 9.03 12.32
C LEU A 336 -15.28 9.75 11.00
N PHE A 337 -15.26 9.06 9.86
CA PHE A 337 -15.30 9.69 8.55
C PHE A 337 -16.62 9.48 7.78
N SER A 338 -17.54 8.62 8.23
CA SER A 338 -18.84 8.42 7.58
C SER A 338 -19.90 9.37 8.10
N GLN A 339 -19.92 10.60 7.62
CA GLN A 339 -20.98 11.53 7.99
C GLN A 339 -22.29 11.18 7.24
N GLY A 340 -23.38 11.03 8.02
CA GLY A 340 -24.70 10.72 7.45
C GLY A 340 -24.76 9.40 6.66
N GLY A 341 -23.90 8.43 6.99
CA GLY A 341 -23.84 7.12 6.32
C GLY A 341 -23.16 7.14 4.94
N LYS A 342 -22.54 8.24 4.53
CA LYS A 342 -21.85 8.39 3.24
C LYS A 342 -20.48 7.70 3.26
N TRP A 343 -20.48 6.39 3.14
CA TRP A 343 -19.30 5.54 3.23
C TRP A 343 -19.26 4.48 2.14
N ILE A 344 -18.10 4.29 1.54
CA ILE A 344 -17.84 3.25 0.52
C ILE A 344 -16.56 2.51 0.91
N GLU A 345 -16.54 1.20 0.72
CA GLU A 345 -15.36 0.36 0.88
C GLU A 345 -15.00 -0.28 -0.47
N VAL A 346 -13.82 0.03 -0.95
CA VAL A 346 -13.18 -0.61 -2.10
C VAL A 346 -12.01 -1.43 -1.57
N ARG A 347 -12.26 -2.69 -1.29
CA ARG A 347 -11.30 -3.55 -0.60
C ARG A 347 -10.77 -4.63 -1.54
N CYS A 348 -9.54 -4.44 -1.98
CA CYS A 348 -8.79 -5.39 -2.79
C CYS A 348 -7.70 -6.04 -1.93
N ASP A 349 -8.11 -6.77 -0.88
CA ASP A 349 -7.24 -7.37 0.12
C ASP A 349 -6.68 -8.70 -0.40
N ALA A 350 -5.54 -8.66 -1.07
CA ALA A 350 -4.82 -9.84 -1.55
C ALA A 350 -3.52 -10.03 -0.78
N LEU A 351 -3.23 -11.26 -0.38
CA LEU A 351 -1.90 -11.60 0.09
C LEU A 351 -0.91 -11.60 -1.08
N ARG A 352 0.29 -11.11 -0.81
CA ARG A 352 1.37 -11.14 -1.77
C ARG A 352 1.92 -12.56 -1.95
N HIS A 353 2.29 -12.91 -3.18
CA HIS A 353 2.77 -14.25 -3.53
C HIS A 353 4.30 -14.37 -3.55
N GLU A 354 4.99 -13.24 -3.39
CA GLU A 354 6.44 -13.19 -3.45
C GLU A 354 7.11 -13.72 -2.15
N PRO A 355 6.57 -13.47 -0.92
CA PRO A 355 7.23 -13.88 0.31
C PRO A 355 7.08 -15.38 0.61
N HIS A 356 8.19 -16.12 0.64
CA HIS A 356 8.26 -17.47 1.20
C HIS A 356 8.61 -17.40 2.68
N TYR A 357 7.82 -18.06 3.53
CA TYR A 357 7.93 -17.97 4.99
C TYR A 357 8.81 -19.05 5.57
N ILE A 358 9.82 -18.65 6.36
CA ILE A 358 10.76 -19.54 7.05
C ILE A 358 10.84 -19.14 8.52
N LEU A 359 10.70 -20.11 9.43
CA LEU A 359 10.91 -19.90 10.86
C LEU A 359 12.15 -20.65 11.34
N ILE A 360 13.03 -19.94 12.01
CA ILE A 360 14.24 -20.46 12.65
C ILE A 360 14.11 -20.29 14.16
N ASN A 361 14.03 -21.39 14.89
CA ASN A 361 14.03 -21.41 16.35
C ASN A 361 15.45 -21.56 16.89
N ALA A 362 15.93 -20.54 17.58
CA ALA A 362 17.18 -20.57 18.31
C ALA A 362 16.97 -21.04 19.76
N LYS A 363 17.97 -21.71 20.32
CA LYS A 363 17.93 -22.22 21.70
C LYS A 363 18.19 -21.13 22.75
N SER A 364 18.92 -20.08 22.36
CA SER A 364 19.34 -18.97 23.21
C SER A 364 19.69 -17.76 22.36
N TYR A 365 19.88 -16.60 22.99
CA TYR A 365 20.38 -15.40 22.34
C TYR A 365 21.74 -15.58 21.63
N THR A 366 22.64 -16.36 22.22
CA THR A 366 23.95 -16.70 21.60
C THR A 366 23.77 -17.56 20.34
N ASP A 367 22.90 -18.57 20.41
CA ASP A 367 22.57 -19.41 19.26
C ASP A 367 21.88 -18.59 18.15
N LYS A 368 20.98 -17.69 18.53
CA LYS A 368 20.33 -16.75 17.60
C LYS A 368 21.33 -15.88 16.85
N LYS A 369 22.33 -15.32 17.54
CA LYS A 369 23.41 -14.57 16.89
C LYS A 369 24.19 -15.40 15.87
N LYS A 370 24.52 -16.65 16.24
CA LYS A 370 25.22 -17.58 15.34
C LYS A 370 24.39 -17.87 14.10
N LYS A 371 23.13 -18.22 14.30
CA LYS A 371 22.19 -18.48 13.19
C LYS A 371 21.96 -17.26 12.31
N MET A 372 21.83 -16.07 12.91
CA MET A 372 21.73 -14.82 12.16
C MET A 372 22.92 -14.62 11.22
N LEU A 373 24.16 -14.80 11.71
CA LEU A 373 25.37 -14.68 10.88
C LEU A 373 25.39 -15.70 9.74
N GLU A 374 24.99 -16.95 10.03
CA GLU A 374 24.87 -17.99 9.03
C GLU A 374 23.81 -17.64 7.97
N LEU A 375 22.63 -17.14 8.37
CA LEU A 375 21.56 -16.70 7.46
C LEU A 375 22.00 -15.52 6.60
N VAL A 376 22.65 -14.52 7.18
CA VAL A 376 23.16 -13.35 6.44
C VAL A 376 24.17 -13.77 5.37
N ARG A 377 25.04 -14.73 5.66
CA ARG A 377 26.05 -15.22 4.69
C ARG A 377 25.50 -16.16 3.63
N LYS A 378 24.33 -16.79 3.87
CA LYS A 378 23.81 -17.86 3.00
C LYS A 378 22.53 -17.51 2.23
N LEU A 379 21.77 -16.51 2.66
CA LEU A 379 20.54 -16.11 1.98
C LEU A 379 20.78 -15.01 0.93
N PRO A 380 19.85 -14.82 -0.01
CA PRO A 380 20.00 -13.82 -1.08
C PRO A 380 19.86 -12.38 -0.59
N HIS A 381 20.58 -11.47 -1.24
CA HIS A 381 20.59 -10.03 -0.98
C HIS A 381 19.95 -9.24 -2.15
N PRO A 382 19.49 -7.99 -1.90
CA PRO A 382 19.60 -7.18 -0.66
C PRO A 382 18.77 -7.73 0.49
N MET A 383 19.24 -7.48 1.72
CA MET A 383 18.62 -7.98 2.95
C MET A 383 18.26 -6.85 3.92
N ILE A 384 17.04 -6.91 4.48
CA ILE A 384 16.63 -6.08 5.61
C ILE A 384 16.56 -6.95 6.86
N ILE A 385 17.21 -6.52 7.94
CA ILE A 385 17.18 -7.19 9.24
C ILE A 385 16.38 -6.33 10.20
N TYR A 386 15.21 -6.78 10.59
CA TYR A 386 14.36 -6.09 11.56
C TYR A 386 14.65 -6.48 12.99
N VAL A 387 14.79 -5.48 13.85
CA VAL A 387 15.01 -5.63 15.28
C VAL A 387 14.02 -4.82 16.10
N ALA A 388 13.86 -5.19 17.37
CA ALA A 388 12.84 -4.64 18.24
C ALA A 388 13.06 -3.18 18.65
N ARG A 389 14.32 -2.78 18.90
CA ARG A 389 14.70 -1.49 19.49
C ARG A 389 15.89 -0.87 18.77
N PRO A 390 16.05 0.46 18.83
CA PRO A 390 17.23 1.15 18.25
C PRO A 390 18.58 0.62 18.76
N GLU A 391 18.68 0.31 20.04
CA GLU A 391 19.92 -0.23 20.63
C GLU A 391 20.25 -1.62 20.08
N ASP A 392 19.25 -2.42 19.75
CA ASP A 392 19.44 -3.75 19.15
C ASP A 392 19.94 -3.63 17.70
N ALA A 393 19.60 -2.54 16.99
CA ALA A 393 20.12 -2.28 15.65
C ALA A 393 21.63 -2.03 15.65
N GLU A 394 22.10 -1.16 16.53
CA GLU A 394 23.54 -0.89 16.65
C GLU A 394 24.31 -2.14 17.11
N LYS A 395 23.80 -2.87 18.10
CA LYS A 395 24.41 -4.15 18.53
C LYS A 395 24.49 -5.17 17.41
N THR A 396 23.44 -5.26 16.56
CA THR A 396 23.43 -6.17 15.43
C THR A 396 24.43 -5.75 14.36
N LYS A 397 24.53 -4.46 14.06
CA LYS A 397 25.57 -3.89 13.19
C LYS A 397 26.97 -4.21 13.69
N ASP A 398 27.23 -4.05 15.00
CA ASP A 398 28.54 -4.39 15.60
C ASP A 398 28.86 -5.89 15.48
N VAL A 399 27.86 -6.76 15.65
CA VAL A 399 28.05 -8.20 15.47
C VAL A 399 28.42 -8.53 14.03
N LEU A 400 27.77 -7.90 13.04
CA LEU A 400 28.06 -8.10 11.62
C LEU A 400 29.45 -7.57 11.26
N LYS A 401 29.82 -6.39 11.75
CA LYS A 401 31.16 -5.82 11.55
C LYS A 401 32.27 -6.66 12.15
N ASN A 402 32.08 -7.16 13.38
CA ASN A 402 33.02 -8.08 14.02
C ASN A 402 33.16 -9.43 13.28
N ALA A 403 32.18 -9.76 12.44
CA ALA A 403 32.19 -10.94 11.58
C ALA A 403 32.73 -10.63 10.16
N GLY A 404 33.30 -9.44 9.93
CA GLY A 404 33.91 -9.00 8.67
C GLY A 404 32.98 -8.25 7.69
N LEU A 405 31.67 -8.17 7.96
CA LEU A 405 30.71 -7.46 7.12
C LEU A 405 30.65 -5.98 7.55
N ASN A 406 31.37 -5.13 6.83
CA ASN A 406 31.57 -3.73 7.16
C ASN A 406 30.60 -2.78 6.44
N ASN A 407 30.07 -3.20 5.28
CA ASN A 407 29.15 -2.41 4.48
C ASN A 407 27.68 -2.61 4.92
N VAL A 408 27.42 -2.37 6.19
CA VAL A 408 26.12 -2.52 6.86
C VAL A 408 25.67 -1.20 7.43
N GLU A 409 24.44 -0.81 7.20
CA GLU A 409 23.87 0.42 7.73
C GLU A 409 22.68 0.19 8.67
N THR A 410 22.45 1.16 9.58
CA THR A 410 21.34 1.12 10.52
C THR A 410 20.33 2.22 10.24
N PHE A 411 19.05 1.90 10.39
CA PHE A 411 17.96 2.86 10.28
C PHE A 411 16.93 2.67 11.41
N THR A 412 16.80 3.67 12.25
CA THR A 412 15.91 3.63 13.42
C THR A 412 15.10 4.91 13.54
N GLY A 413 14.19 4.97 14.51
CA GLY A 413 13.46 6.19 14.85
C GLY A 413 14.36 7.34 15.33
N LEU A 414 15.57 7.04 15.76
CA LEU A 414 16.56 8.03 16.23
C LEU A 414 17.44 8.58 15.09
N THR A 415 17.33 8.03 13.87
CA THR A 415 18.07 8.51 12.70
C THR A 415 17.59 9.92 12.33
N ASN A 416 18.50 10.90 12.32
CA ASN A 416 18.18 12.30 12.04
C ASN A 416 17.80 12.52 10.56
N GLY A 417 17.12 13.63 10.25
CA GLY A 417 16.50 13.88 8.95
C GLY A 417 17.45 13.79 7.76
N ARG A 418 18.59 14.49 7.80
CA ARG A 418 19.59 14.49 6.71
C ARG A 418 20.20 13.11 6.49
N LYS A 419 20.62 12.46 7.59
CA LYS A 419 21.18 11.11 7.52
C LYS A 419 20.16 10.10 7.00
N ARG A 420 18.88 10.32 7.29
CA ARG A 420 17.76 9.49 6.80
C ARG A 420 17.68 9.50 5.27
N GLU A 421 17.77 10.67 4.67
CA GLU A 421 17.73 10.83 3.20
C GLU A 421 18.96 10.19 2.55
N GLU A 422 20.16 10.42 3.11
CA GLU A 422 21.41 9.82 2.64
C GLU A 422 21.37 8.29 2.67
N LEU A 423 20.83 7.70 3.74
CA LEU A 423 20.69 6.25 3.89
C LEU A 423 19.65 5.65 2.91
N ILE A 424 18.51 6.32 2.74
CA ILE A 424 17.48 5.87 1.79
C ILE A 424 18.04 5.90 0.36
N GLN A 425 18.69 7.00 -0.02
CA GLN A 425 19.27 7.10 -1.36
C GLN A 425 20.38 6.07 -1.57
N GLY A 426 21.26 5.89 -0.56
CA GLY A 426 22.33 4.88 -0.61
C GLY A 426 21.78 3.45 -0.74
N TRP A 427 20.64 3.15 -0.09
CA TRP A 427 19.94 1.87 -0.19
C TRP A 427 19.37 1.65 -1.60
N ILE A 428 18.74 2.67 -2.17
CA ILE A 428 18.19 2.61 -3.53
C ILE A 428 19.29 2.48 -4.58
N ASP A 429 20.42 3.14 -4.37
CA ASP A 429 21.57 3.15 -5.29
C ASP A 429 22.47 1.91 -5.18
N ASP A 430 22.12 0.92 -4.36
CA ASP A 430 22.92 -0.30 -4.10
C ASP A 430 24.33 0.00 -3.53
N LYS A 431 24.46 1.04 -2.67
CA LYS A 431 25.73 1.35 -2.01
C LYS A 431 26.07 0.37 -0.89
N PHE A 432 25.09 -0.32 -0.34
CA PHE A 432 25.22 -1.38 0.65
C PHE A 432 24.06 -2.39 0.50
N GLU A 433 24.31 -3.63 0.94
CA GLU A 433 23.40 -4.75 0.71
C GLU A 433 22.60 -5.18 1.94
N ILE A 434 23.00 -4.70 3.14
CA ILE A 434 22.39 -5.06 4.42
C ILE A 434 21.95 -3.81 5.16
N MET A 435 20.65 -3.74 5.45
CA MET A 435 20.06 -2.71 6.30
C MET A 435 19.56 -3.32 7.60
N VAL A 436 20.07 -2.87 8.75
CA VAL A 436 19.53 -3.24 10.06
C VAL A 436 18.56 -2.16 10.53
N ALA A 437 17.31 -2.51 10.77
CA ALA A 437 16.27 -1.51 10.95
C ALA A 437 15.30 -1.85 12.10
N THR A 438 14.68 -0.80 12.64
CA THR A 438 13.42 -0.95 13.40
C THR A 438 12.23 -0.70 12.48
N SER A 439 11.00 -0.88 12.98
CA SER A 439 9.76 -0.55 12.26
C SER A 439 9.71 0.88 11.69
N ALA A 440 10.60 1.79 12.14
CA ALA A 440 10.74 3.13 11.58
C ALA A 440 11.23 3.13 10.11
N PHE A 441 11.92 2.07 9.67
CA PHE A 441 12.26 1.83 8.27
C PHE A 441 11.06 1.23 7.53
N GLY A 442 9.95 1.95 7.57
CA GLY A 442 8.68 1.44 7.07
C GLY A 442 8.01 2.36 6.07
N VAL A 443 8.17 3.66 6.19
CA VAL A 443 7.44 4.64 5.40
C VAL A 443 8.41 5.41 4.50
N GLY A 444 8.11 5.46 3.19
CA GLY A 444 8.87 6.25 2.22
C GLY A 444 10.14 5.58 1.68
N VAL A 445 10.30 4.26 1.81
CA VAL A 445 11.41 3.52 1.20
C VAL A 445 10.90 2.59 0.12
N ASP A 446 11.27 2.82 -1.11
CA ASP A 446 10.86 2.01 -2.26
C ASP A 446 12.08 1.42 -3.00
N LYS A 447 12.61 0.31 -2.46
CA LYS A 447 13.57 -0.55 -3.15
C LYS A 447 12.84 -1.82 -3.59
N ASN A 448 12.84 -2.10 -4.87
CA ASN A 448 12.00 -3.13 -5.45
C ASN A 448 12.58 -4.54 -5.31
N ASP A 449 13.89 -4.68 -5.36
CA ASP A 449 14.63 -5.95 -5.50
C ASP A 449 15.14 -6.56 -4.18
N VAL A 450 14.54 -6.23 -3.04
CA VAL A 450 14.90 -6.84 -1.75
C VAL A 450 14.54 -8.33 -1.76
N ARG A 451 15.53 -9.19 -1.53
CA ARG A 451 15.36 -10.66 -1.60
C ARG A 451 15.13 -11.33 -0.26
N THR A 452 15.62 -10.76 0.84
CA THR A 452 15.41 -11.33 2.17
C THR A 452 14.98 -10.25 3.17
N VAL A 453 13.92 -10.55 3.93
CA VAL A 453 13.51 -9.79 5.11
C VAL A 453 13.64 -10.71 6.32
N LEU A 454 14.61 -10.42 7.19
CA LEU A 454 14.95 -11.21 8.38
C LEU A 454 14.45 -10.50 9.63
N HIS A 455 13.55 -11.13 10.38
CA HIS A 455 13.10 -10.65 11.69
C HIS A 455 13.86 -11.35 12.82
N LEU A 456 14.54 -10.58 13.66
CA LEU A 456 15.20 -11.04 14.88
C LEU A 456 14.35 -10.79 16.14
N TYR A 457 13.07 -10.62 15.99
CA TYR A 457 12.10 -10.40 17.06
C TYR A 457 10.70 -10.83 16.63
N ILE A 458 9.78 -10.96 17.56
CA ILE A 458 8.37 -11.18 17.27
C ILE A 458 7.65 -9.83 17.14
N PRO A 459 7.11 -9.48 15.96
CA PRO A 459 6.31 -8.28 15.77
C PRO A 459 5.07 -8.23 16.69
N PRO A 460 4.56 -7.04 17.02
CA PRO A 460 3.47 -6.90 17.99
C PRO A 460 2.12 -7.42 17.51
N ASN A 461 1.92 -7.50 16.20
CA ASN A 461 0.70 -7.98 15.56
C ASN A 461 0.97 -8.44 14.12
N PRO A 462 0.07 -9.23 13.50
CA PRO A 462 0.23 -9.72 12.14
C PRO A 462 0.41 -8.61 11.09
N ASN A 463 -0.28 -7.47 11.24
CA ASN A 463 -0.19 -6.39 10.26
C ASN A 463 1.15 -5.66 10.29
N ALA A 464 1.71 -5.42 11.48
CA ALA A 464 3.07 -4.89 11.61
C ALA A 464 4.09 -5.83 10.94
N TYR A 465 3.96 -7.14 11.16
CA TYR A 465 4.78 -8.14 10.48
C TYR A 465 4.60 -8.07 8.95
N TYR A 466 3.36 -8.00 8.48
CA TYR A 466 3.06 -7.95 7.05
C TYR A 466 3.57 -6.68 6.37
N GLN A 467 3.52 -5.54 7.04
CA GLN A 467 4.08 -4.27 6.54
C GLN A 467 5.61 -4.33 6.42
N GLU A 468 6.29 -4.97 7.38
CA GLU A 468 7.74 -5.13 7.38
C GLU A 468 8.19 -6.13 6.30
N LEU A 469 7.60 -7.31 6.24
CA LEU A 469 7.90 -8.30 5.20
C LEU A 469 7.51 -7.81 3.79
N GLY A 470 6.52 -6.94 3.69
CA GLY A 470 6.07 -6.32 2.44
C GLY A 470 7.11 -5.41 1.75
N ARG A 471 8.30 -5.28 2.33
CA ARG A 471 9.47 -4.64 1.70
C ARG A 471 10.19 -5.56 0.72
N GLY A 472 10.09 -6.87 0.91
CA GLY A 472 10.68 -7.86 0.01
C GLY A 472 9.86 -8.04 -1.27
N GLY A 473 10.52 -8.34 -2.39
CA GLY A 473 9.91 -8.76 -3.65
C GLY A 473 8.92 -7.78 -4.27
N ARG A 474 9.12 -6.46 -4.15
CA ARG A 474 8.23 -5.46 -4.75
C ARG A 474 8.26 -5.42 -6.26
N ASP A 475 9.27 -6.01 -6.87
CA ASP A 475 9.39 -6.23 -8.30
C ASP A 475 8.52 -7.39 -8.82
N GLY A 476 7.81 -8.08 -7.93
CA GLY A 476 6.97 -9.24 -8.24
C GLY A 476 7.75 -10.57 -8.28
N LEU A 477 9.04 -10.56 -7.95
CA LEU A 477 9.86 -11.76 -7.87
C LEU A 477 9.86 -12.36 -6.47
N PRO A 478 10.10 -13.69 -6.33
CA PRO A 478 10.15 -14.35 -5.03
C PRO A 478 11.16 -13.71 -4.07
N CYS A 479 10.77 -13.64 -2.80
CA CYS A 479 11.63 -13.20 -1.72
C CYS A 479 11.43 -14.08 -0.48
N LEU A 480 12.34 -13.98 0.49
CA LEU A 480 12.28 -14.73 1.73
C LEU A 480 11.80 -13.83 2.87
N SER A 481 10.82 -14.29 3.63
CA SER A 481 10.44 -13.73 4.92
C SER A 481 10.88 -14.69 6.01
N VAL A 482 12.01 -14.40 6.65
CA VAL A 482 12.64 -15.27 7.65
C VAL A 482 12.42 -14.66 9.02
N MET A 483 11.95 -15.47 9.97
CA MET A 483 11.86 -15.08 11.38
C MET A 483 12.80 -15.97 12.18
N CYS A 484 13.81 -15.38 12.84
CA CYS A 484 14.77 -16.07 13.69
C CYS A 484 14.58 -15.61 15.13
N VAL A 485 14.02 -16.46 15.98
CA VAL A 485 13.59 -16.15 17.34
C VAL A 485 14.14 -17.11 18.36
N ASP A 486 14.30 -16.62 19.58
CA ASP A 486 14.63 -17.41 20.77
C ASP A 486 13.49 -17.40 21.79
N PRO A 487 13.55 -18.18 22.87
CA PRO A 487 12.48 -18.27 23.86
C PRO A 487 12.14 -16.92 24.54
N ASP A 488 13.10 -16.01 24.66
CA ASP A 488 12.90 -14.73 25.36
C ASP A 488 12.15 -13.72 24.50
N ASP A 489 12.15 -13.85 23.16
CA ASP A 489 11.46 -12.94 22.25
C ASP A 489 9.96 -12.82 22.53
N SER A 490 9.32 -13.91 22.94
CA SER A 490 7.89 -13.90 23.32
C SER A 490 7.63 -13.02 24.54
N ASN A 491 8.50 -13.08 25.54
CA ASN A 491 8.41 -12.25 26.75
C ASN A 491 8.68 -10.78 26.43
N ILE A 492 9.69 -10.51 25.61
CA ILE A 492 10.03 -9.16 25.15
C ILE A 492 8.85 -8.54 24.39
N ALA A 493 8.22 -9.29 23.49
CA ALA A 493 7.05 -8.84 22.75
C ALA A 493 5.88 -8.51 23.68
N PHE A 494 5.60 -9.37 24.67
CA PHE A 494 4.57 -9.12 25.68
C PHE A 494 4.85 -7.88 26.52
N GLN A 495 6.08 -7.68 26.98
CA GLN A 495 6.47 -6.46 27.71
C GLN A 495 6.30 -5.19 26.87
N ARG A 496 6.52 -5.28 25.56
CA ARG A 496 6.33 -4.13 24.66
C ARG A 496 4.87 -3.72 24.52
N ILE A 497 3.94 -4.67 24.40
CA ILE A 497 2.50 -4.34 24.35
C ILE A 497 1.99 -3.83 25.70
N ASN A 498 2.50 -4.37 26.80
CA ASN A 498 2.11 -3.93 28.14
C ASN A 498 2.44 -2.44 28.40
N LYS A 499 3.50 -1.91 27.77
CA LYS A 499 3.85 -0.48 27.85
C LYS A 499 2.93 0.41 26.99
N LYS A 500 2.09 -0.14 26.11
CA LYS A 500 1.19 0.62 25.25
C LYS A 500 -0.17 0.92 25.87
N VAL A 501 -0.54 0.28 26.95
CA VAL A 501 -1.86 0.42 27.56
C VAL A 501 -1.71 0.96 28.97
N LEU A 502 -2.33 2.11 29.23
CA LEU A 502 -2.38 2.68 30.57
C LEU A 502 -3.29 1.86 31.48
N THR A 503 -3.01 1.84 32.78
CA THR A 503 -3.95 1.33 33.78
C THR A 503 -5.17 2.26 33.91
N SER A 504 -6.33 1.74 34.29
CA SER A 504 -7.56 2.53 34.51
C SER A 504 -7.34 3.71 35.44
N LYS A 505 -6.63 3.49 36.55
CA LYS A 505 -6.25 4.56 37.48
C LYS A 505 -5.47 5.69 36.81
N LYS A 506 -4.54 5.40 35.92
CA LYS A 506 -3.79 6.42 35.18
C LYS A 506 -4.64 7.12 34.12
N ILE A 507 -5.58 6.43 33.49
CA ILE A 507 -6.51 7.03 32.53
C ILE A 507 -7.45 7.99 33.25
N VAL A 508 -8.07 7.55 34.34
CA VAL A 508 -8.96 8.38 35.18
C VAL A 508 -8.23 9.60 35.71
N GLY A 509 -7.04 9.41 36.30
CA GLY A 509 -6.26 10.53 36.83
C GLY A 509 -5.90 11.57 35.78
N ARG A 510 -5.46 11.13 34.55
CA ARG A 510 -5.17 12.07 33.48
C ARG A 510 -6.41 12.81 32.98
N TRP A 511 -7.52 12.11 32.82
CA TRP A 511 -8.78 12.71 32.42
C TRP A 511 -9.22 13.78 33.42
N ASN A 512 -9.27 13.42 34.70
CA ASN A 512 -9.74 14.33 35.76
C ASN A 512 -8.82 15.54 35.93
N SER A 513 -7.48 15.35 35.89
CA SER A 513 -6.51 16.44 35.91
C SER A 513 -6.70 17.42 34.74
N MET A 514 -6.84 16.94 33.52
CA MET A 514 -7.08 17.79 32.34
C MET A 514 -8.45 18.49 32.42
N TYR A 515 -9.51 17.73 32.69
CA TYR A 515 -10.88 18.23 32.63
C TYR A 515 -11.17 19.26 33.71
N ASN A 516 -10.60 19.10 34.90
CA ASN A 516 -10.81 20.00 36.06
C ASN A 516 -9.74 21.10 36.17
N SER A 517 -8.77 21.15 35.23
CA SER A 517 -7.75 22.19 35.27
C SER A 517 -8.33 23.59 35.04
N ALA A 518 -7.76 24.58 35.70
CA ALA A 518 -8.06 26.00 35.47
C ALA A 518 -7.69 26.46 34.04
N THR A 519 -6.72 25.79 33.41
CA THR A 519 -6.31 26.04 32.02
C THR A 519 -7.22 25.38 30.97
N SER A 520 -8.26 24.63 31.43
CA SER A 520 -9.25 23.97 30.58
C SER A 520 -10.66 24.61 30.75
N PRO A 521 -10.88 25.83 30.22
CA PRO A 521 -12.15 26.53 30.43
C PRO A 521 -13.31 25.86 29.72
N ARG A 522 -14.51 26.03 30.25
CA ARG A 522 -15.78 25.53 29.67
C ARG A 522 -16.58 26.68 29.08
N LYS A 523 -17.13 26.44 27.86
CA LYS A 523 -18.02 27.41 27.20
C LYS A 523 -19.24 26.66 26.62
N GLY A 524 -20.38 26.79 27.27
CA GLY A 524 -21.59 26.03 26.95
C GLY A 524 -21.33 24.53 27.13
N ASN A 525 -21.64 23.74 26.11
CA ASN A 525 -21.45 22.29 26.10
C ASN A 525 -20.01 21.85 25.78
N TYR A 526 -19.10 22.80 25.56
CA TYR A 526 -17.73 22.51 25.16
C TYR A 526 -16.72 22.74 26.28
N ALA A 527 -15.76 21.82 26.40
CA ALA A 527 -14.59 21.98 27.24
C ALA A 527 -13.33 22.14 26.32
N TYR A 528 -12.48 23.13 26.68
CA TYR A 528 -11.23 23.44 26.00
C TYR A 528 -10.10 22.77 26.77
N ILE A 529 -9.80 21.53 26.45
CA ILE A 529 -8.87 20.70 27.21
C ILE A 529 -7.43 21.05 26.86
N ASP A 530 -6.70 21.52 27.87
CA ASP A 530 -5.23 21.71 27.77
C ASP A 530 -4.53 20.38 28.01
N THR A 531 -3.80 19.91 27.00
CA THR A 531 -3.07 18.64 27.09
C THR A 531 -1.72 18.75 27.79
N SER A 532 -1.25 19.95 28.09
CA SER A 532 -0.01 20.18 28.85
C SER A 532 -0.17 20.11 30.37
N VAL A 533 -1.33 19.77 30.84
CA VAL A 533 -1.63 19.62 32.28
C VAL A 533 -0.91 18.39 32.83
N LYS A 534 -0.15 18.57 33.92
CA LYS A 534 0.54 17.46 34.58
C LYS A 534 -0.47 16.61 35.37
N PRO A 535 -0.45 15.27 35.24
CA PRO A 535 -1.34 14.41 36.03
C PRO A 535 -1.04 14.50 37.53
N GLU A 536 -2.06 14.62 38.39
CA GLU A 536 -1.90 14.78 39.82
C GLU A 536 -1.07 13.67 40.48
N TYR A 537 -1.17 12.42 40.05
CA TYR A 537 -0.38 11.31 40.57
C TYR A 537 1.11 11.37 40.21
N ASN A 538 1.52 12.27 39.30
CA ASN A 538 2.89 12.51 38.89
C ASN A 538 3.52 13.75 39.54
N ILE A 539 2.75 14.50 40.38
CA ILE A 539 3.27 15.66 41.06
C ILE A 539 4.12 15.17 42.23
N GLN A 540 5.40 15.51 42.27
CA GLN A 540 6.27 15.26 43.41
C GLN A 540 5.97 16.30 44.48
N LYS A 541 6.07 15.90 45.78
CA LYS A 541 5.70 16.75 46.94
C LYS A 541 6.35 18.14 46.98
N ASP A 542 7.47 18.33 46.29
CA ASP A 542 8.26 19.56 46.24
C ASP A 542 8.17 20.31 44.90
N GLU A 543 7.36 19.86 43.95
CA GLU A 543 7.17 20.55 42.66
C GLU A 543 6.07 21.61 42.77
N LEU A 544 6.34 22.81 42.22
CA LEU A 544 5.32 23.86 42.08
C LEU A 544 4.18 23.36 41.17
N GLU A 545 2.94 23.65 41.57
CA GLU A 545 1.71 23.27 40.83
C GLU A 545 1.69 23.73 39.36
N ASP A 546 2.48 24.73 39.00
CA ASP A 546 2.58 25.32 37.64
C ASP A 546 3.62 24.68 36.74
N THR A 547 4.25 23.56 37.12
CA THR A 547 5.23 22.89 36.24
C THR A 547 4.52 22.20 35.08
N PRO A 548 4.80 22.55 33.79
CA PRO A 548 4.13 21.94 32.66
C PRO A 548 4.45 20.45 32.57
N ALA A 549 3.54 19.69 31.96
CA ALA A 549 3.74 18.28 31.72
C ALA A 549 4.98 18.03 30.83
N SER A 550 5.65 16.91 31.05
CA SER A 550 6.67 16.44 30.12
C SER A 550 6.03 16.12 28.74
N GLU A 551 6.84 16.09 27.69
CA GLU A 551 6.38 15.68 26.36
C GLU A 551 5.72 14.29 26.40
N ALA A 552 6.27 13.37 27.20
CA ALA A 552 5.69 12.04 27.40
C ALA A 552 4.32 12.12 28.08
N ASP A 553 4.15 13.00 29.07
CA ASP A 553 2.84 13.18 29.74
C ASP A 553 1.81 13.81 28.80
N THR A 554 2.22 14.80 28.01
CA THR A 554 1.36 15.43 27.00
C THR A 554 0.85 14.39 25.99
N ASN A 555 1.76 13.54 25.47
CA ASN A 555 1.38 12.46 24.57
C ASN A 555 0.39 11.47 25.20
N TRP A 556 0.58 11.11 26.47
CA TRP A 556 -0.35 10.23 27.18
C TRP A 556 -1.69 10.91 27.49
N ASN A 557 -1.70 12.21 27.72
CA ASN A 557 -2.94 13.00 27.89
C ASN A 557 -3.76 12.99 26.58
N ILE A 558 -3.09 13.21 25.45
CA ILE A 558 -3.72 13.12 24.14
C ILE A 558 -4.23 11.69 23.88
N TYR A 559 -3.46 10.67 24.25
CA TYR A 559 -3.92 9.27 24.15
C TYR A 559 -5.25 9.05 24.88
N VAL A 560 -5.38 9.57 26.09
CA VAL A 560 -6.64 9.44 26.87
C VAL A 560 -7.79 10.06 26.10
N LEU A 561 -7.66 11.29 25.57
CA LEU A 561 -8.71 11.92 24.78
C LEU A 561 -9.08 11.10 23.54
N LEU A 562 -8.11 10.55 22.85
CA LEU A 562 -8.35 9.72 21.67
C LEU A 562 -8.99 8.37 22.01
N LEU A 563 -8.62 7.77 23.14
CA LEU A 563 -9.26 6.56 23.66
C LEU A 563 -10.74 6.81 23.97
N LEU A 564 -11.05 7.91 24.63
CA LEU A 564 -12.42 8.31 24.94
C LEU A 564 -13.23 8.59 23.66
N ARG A 565 -12.64 9.30 22.67
CA ARG A 565 -13.27 9.54 21.36
C ARG A 565 -13.59 8.25 20.63
N ARG A 566 -12.64 7.30 20.56
CA ARG A 566 -12.82 6.01 19.87
C ARG A 566 -13.96 5.18 20.46
N ASN A 567 -14.23 5.36 21.74
CA ASN A 567 -15.33 4.70 22.45
C ASN A 567 -16.61 5.54 22.51
N ASN A 568 -16.71 6.64 21.73
CA ASN A 568 -17.86 7.54 21.69
C ASN A 568 -18.25 8.15 23.04
N LEU A 569 -17.29 8.34 23.96
CA LEU A 569 -17.52 8.98 25.25
C LEU A 569 -17.34 10.49 25.15
N ILE A 570 -16.54 10.97 24.23
CA ILE A 570 -16.37 12.37 23.88
C ILE A 570 -16.38 12.54 22.35
N ARG A 571 -16.72 13.74 21.91
CA ARG A 571 -16.55 14.18 20.53
C ARG A 571 -15.52 15.30 20.49
N ILE A 572 -14.49 15.18 19.65
CA ILE A 572 -13.53 16.26 19.41
C ILE A 572 -14.11 17.17 18.32
N GLN A 573 -14.40 18.41 18.67
CA GLN A 573 -14.97 19.40 17.75
C GLN A 573 -13.89 20.13 16.97
N GLU A 574 -12.81 20.50 17.64
CA GLU A 574 -11.69 21.22 17.06
C GLU A 574 -10.40 20.87 17.80
N VAL A 575 -9.27 20.99 17.15
CA VAL A 575 -7.94 20.92 17.78
C VAL A 575 -7.18 22.18 17.41
N ILE A 576 -6.73 22.90 18.42
CA ILE A 576 -6.06 24.19 18.29
C ILE A 576 -4.58 23.98 18.62
N PRO A 577 -3.67 23.96 17.60
CA PRO A 577 -2.24 23.86 17.85
C PRO A 577 -1.69 25.20 18.36
N GLN A 578 -0.82 25.16 19.35
CA GLN A 578 -0.14 26.33 19.93
C GLN A 578 1.31 25.97 20.25
N GLY A 579 2.24 26.28 19.34
CA GLY A 579 3.68 26.14 19.61
C GLY A 579 4.15 24.73 19.99
N GLY A 580 3.57 23.70 19.41
CA GLY A 580 3.88 22.29 19.71
C GLY A 580 2.98 21.67 20.79
N LEU A 581 2.10 22.46 21.41
CA LEU A 581 1.05 22.00 22.32
C LEU A 581 -0.30 22.01 21.61
N TYR A 582 -1.26 21.28 22.16
CA TYR A 582 -2.59 21.14 21.58
C TYR A 582 -3.68 21.39 22.61
N THR A 583 -4.62 22.26 22.28
CA THR A 583 -5.88 22.41 23.00
C THR A 583 -6.99 21.70 22.25
N PHE A 584 -7.66 20.76 22.90
CA PHE A 584 -8.75 20.01 22.30
C PHE A 584 -10.10 20.61 22.74
N VAL A 585 -10.89 21.08 21.78
CA VAL A 585 -12.27 21.49 22.04
C VAL A 585 -13.13 20.24 21.94
N ILE A 586 -13.70 19.82 23.05
CA ILE A 586 -14.47 18.58 23.15
C ILE A 586 -15.90 18.81 23.64
N GLU A 587 -16.77 17.88 23.26
CA GLU A 587 -18.10 17.71 23.82
C GLU A 587 -18.13 16.36 24.55
N VAL A 588 -18.57 16.35 25.81
CA VAL A 588 -18.73 15.10 26.58
C VAL A 588 -20.07 14.49 26.17
N LEU A 589 -20.05 13.24 25.72
CA LEU A 589 -21.23 12.50 25.25
C LEU A 589 -21.77 11.55 26.34
N ASP A 590 -20.93 11.14 27.27
CA ASP A 590 -21.30 10.23 28.37
C ASP A 590 -21.03 10.90 29.72
N GLU A 591 -22.11 11.22 30.44
CA GLU A 591 -22.06 11.95 31.71
C GLU A 591 -21.31 11.20 32.81
N ARG A 592 -21.17 9.86 32.68
CA ARG A 592 -20.38 9.05 33.63
C ARG A 592 -18.90 9.46 33.67
N LEU A 593 -18.41 10.12 32.66
CA LEU A 593 -17.05 10.70 32.66
C LEU A 593 -16.89 11.87 33.63
N LEU A 594 -18.00 12.51 34.02
CA LEU A 594 -18.02 13.67 34.88
C LEU A 594 -18.20 13.30 36.37
N ASP A 595 -18.57 12.06 36.61
CA ASP A 595 -18.73 11.53 37.99
C ASP A 595 -17.38 10.98 38.46
N CYS A 596 -16.70 11.69 39.35
CA CYS A 596 -15.41 11.26 39.92
C CYS A 596 -15.55 10.07 40.89
N GLY A 597 -16.42 9.12 40.58
CA GLY A 597 -16.79 8.00 41.42
C GLY A 597 -16.59 6.64 40.79
N GLN A 598 -17.27 5.65 41.36
CA GLN A 598 -17.15 4.25 40.97
C GLN A 598 -17.64 3.95 39.54
N GLU A 599 -18.64 4.70 39.06
CA GLU A 599 -19.18 4.55 37.71
C GLU A 599 -18.15 4.94 36.64
N GLN A 600 -17.40 6.03 36.85
CA GLN A 600 -16.31 6.46 35.99
C GLN A 600 -15.22 5.40 35.94
N GLU A 601 -14.79 4.86 37.10
CA GLU A 601 -13.76 3.83 37.17
C GLU A 601 -14.16 2.56 36.41
N GLN A 602 -15.42 2.10 36.57
CA GLN A 602 -15.93 0.91 35.86
C GLN A 602 -16.03 1.12 34.36
N LEU A 603 -16.47 2.30 33.92
CA LEU A 603 -16.53 2.66 32.51
C LEU A 603 -15.12 2.62 31.87
N ILE A 604 -14.16 3.28 32.52
CA ILE A 604 -12.77 3.35 32.05
C ILE A 604 -12.11 1.96 32.08
N GLU A 605 -12.36 1.15 33.12
CA GLU A 605 -11.83 -0.23 33.13
C GLU A 605 -12.38 -1.07 31.97
N THR A 606 -13.65 -0.90 31.63
CA THR A 606 -14.28 -1.62 30.52
C THR A 606 -13.62 -1.28 29.18
N ILE A 607 -13.38 0.00 28.88
CA ILE A 607 -12.74 0.41 27.63
C ILE A 607 -11.26 0.04 27.62
N ARG A 608 -10.58 0.16 28.74
CA ARG A 608 -9.18 -0.27 28.91
C ARG A 608 -9.01 -1.76 28.66
N GLN A 609 -9.92 -2.59 29.20
CA GLN A 609 -9.88 -4.05 29.01
C GLN A 609 -10.07 -4.41 27.54
N LYS A 610 -11.02 -3.77 26.83
CA LYS A 610 -11.18 -3.96 25.37
C LYS A 610 -9.92 -3.61 24.58
N GLU A 611 -9.22 -2.56 24.98
CA GLU A 611 -7.97 -2.15 24.35
C GLU A 611 -6.86 -3.20 24.60
N TRP A 612 -6.76 -3.67 25.84
CA TRP A 612 -5.80 -4.72 26.22
C TRP A 612 -6.06 -6.03 25.48
N ASP A 613 -7.30 -6.51 25.48
CA ASP A 613 -7.69 -7.75 24.82
C ASP A 613 -7.34 -7.74 23.33
N TYR A 614 -7.49 -6.58 22.70
CA TYR A 614 -7.09 -6.40 21.30
C TYR A 614 -5.58 -6.59 21.10
N TYR A 615 -4.74 -5.88 21.86
CA TYR A 615 -3.28 -6.01 21.72
C TYR A 615 -2.77 -7.39 22.09
N GLU A 616 -3.28 -7.95 23.17
CA GLU A 616 -2.92 -9.30 23.63
C GLU A 616 -3.37 -10.37 22.62
N GLY A 617 -4.58 -10.26 22.09
CA GLY A 617 -5.12 -11.16 21.07
C GLY A 617 -4.29 -11.16 19.79
N ALA A 618 -3.94 -9.97 19.30
CA ALA A 618 -3.11 -9.81 18.10
C ALA A 618 -1.69 -10.41 18.30
N LEU A 619 -1.07 -10.20 19.46
CA LEU A 619 0.22 -10.83 19.76
C LEU A 619 0.10 -12.36 19.89
N LYS A 620 -0.94 -12.86 20.56
CA LYS A 620 -1.21 -14.29 20.69
C LYS A 620 -1.34 -14.98 19.33
N THR A 621 -1.91 -14.32 18.33
CA THR A 621 -2.03 -14.84 16.97
C THR A 621 -0.66 -15.15 16.37
N ILE A 622 0.32 -14.25 16.46
CA ILE A 622 1.69 -14.51 15.98
C ILE A 622 2.37 -15.59 16.84
N GLN A 623 2.25 -15.52 18.17
CA GLN A 623 2.87 -16.50 19.05
C GLN A 623 2.35 -17.93 18.79
N LEU A 624 1.05 -18.06 18.47
CA LEU A 624 0.46 -19.34 18.10
C LEU A 624 0.99 -19.85 16.75
N ALA A 625 1.16 -18.96 15.77
CA ALA A 625 1.76 -19.31 14.50
C ALA A 625 3.21 -19.80 14.67
N VAL A 626 4.02 -19.08 15.47
CA VAL A 626 5.39 -19.49 15.81
C VAL A 626 5.43 -20.88 16.48
N ARG A 627 4.54 -21.15 17.43
CA ARG A 627 4.47 -22.45 18.11
C ARG A 627 4.01 -23.59 17.20
N ASN A 628 3.18 -23.29 16.21
CA ASN A 628 2.54 -24.29 15.34
C ASN A 628 3.04 -24.25 13.89
N TYR A 629 4.20 -23.65 13.63
CA TYR A 629 4.68 -23.32 12.27
C TYR A 629 4.71 -24.50 11.27
N LYS A 630 4.93 -25.75 11.75
CA LYS A 630 4.87 -26.95 10.90
C LYS A 630 3.46 -27.54 10.76
N LYS A 631 2.52 -27.15 11.61
CA LYS A 631 1.16 -27.74 11.68
C LYS A 631 0.13 -26.91 10.96
N VAL A 632 0.26 -25.59 11.02
CA VAL A 632 -0.67 -24.61 10.48
C VAL A 632 0.02 -23.79 9.41
N CYS A 633 -0.69 -23.41 8.36
CA CYS A 633 -0.13 -22.52 7.33
C CYS A 633 0.26 -21.17 7.97
N TRP A 634 1.46 -20.71 7.68
CA TRP A 634 1.96 -19.44 8.23
C TRP A 634 1.07 -18.25 7.89
N SER A 635 0.44 -18.28 6.72
CA SER A 635 -0.46 -17.21 6.28
C SER A 635 -1.76 -17.11 7.09
N GLU A 636 -2.14 -18.14 7.84
CA GLU A 636 -3.35 -18.13 8.68
C GLU A 636 -3.33 -17.00 9.73
N MET A 637 -2.16 -16.51 10.12
CA MET A 637 -2.06 -15.38 11.04
C MET A 637 -2.65 -14.06 10.45
N PHE A 638 -2.82 -13.97 9.15
CA PHE A 638 -3.36 -12.79 8.47
C PHE A 638 -4.87 -12.86 8.24
N TYR A 639 -5.56 -13.89 8.76
CA TYR A 639 -6.97 -14.16 8.49
C TYR A 639 -7.92 -13.01 8.84
N ASP A 640 -7.63 -12.27 9.91
CA ASP A 640 -8.47 -11.12 10.33
C ASP A 640 -8.47 -9.97 9.31
N THR A 641 -7.39 -9.82 8.56
CA THR A 641 -7.24 -8.77 7.54
C THR A 641 -7.58 -9.30 6.15
N TYR A 642 -7.14 -10.52 5.82
CA TYR A 642 -7.25 -11.11 4.49
C TYR A 642 -8.09 -12.38 4.55
N ASP A 643 -9.19 -12.43 3.81
CA ASP A 643 -9.99 -13.65 3.69
C ASP A 643 -9.25 -14.71 2.86
N LYS A 644 -9.52 -16.01 3.13
CA LYS A 644 -9.00 -17.13 2.35
C LYS A 644 -7.46 -17.15 2.20
N VAL A 645 -6.75 -16.77 3.22
CA VAL A 645 -5.28 -16.61 3.18
C VAL A 645 -4.53 -17.88 2.81
N SER A 646 -5.03 -19.05 3.17
CA SER A 646 -4.41 -20.35 2.87
C SER A 646 -4.35 -20.63 1.35
N GLU A 647 -5.26 -20.09 0.56
CA GLU A 647 -5.29 -20.21 -0.90
C GLU A 647 -4.21 -19.37 -1.58
N TYR A 648 -3.61 -18.40 -0.86
CA TYR A 648 -2.64 -17.44 -1.41
C TYR A 648 -1.24 -17.55 -0.80
N CYS A 649 -0.98 -18.55 0.04
CA CYS A 649 0.35 -18.74 0.61
C CYS A 649 1.36 -19.14 -0.47
N ALA A 650 2.42 -18.34 -0.62
CA ALA A 650 3.49 -18.61 -1.58
C ALA A 650 4.38 -19.82 -1.22
N GLY A 651 4.33 -20.27 0.03
CA GLY A 651 5.07 -21.37 0.60
C GLY A 651 5.49 -21.08 2.03
N CYS A 652 5.40 -22.07 2.90
CA CYS A 652 5.82 -22.02 4.30
C CYS A 652 6.25 -23.42 4.78
N ASP A 653 6.68 -23.54 6.03
CA ASP A 653 7.15 -24.81 6.60
C ASP A 653 6.10 -25.94 6.62
N LYS A 654 4.80 -25.63 6.51
CA LYS A 654 3.73 -26.61 6.36
C LYS A 654 3.65 -27.15 4.92
N HIS A 655 3.91 -26.32 3.91
CA HIS A 655 3.83 -26.71 2.51
C HIS A 655 4.85 -25.95 1.68
N THR A 656 5.58 -26.68 0.85
CA THR A 656 6.72 -26.16 0.07
C THR A 656 6.33 -25.62 -1.30
N GLU A 657 5.15 -25.98 -1.80
CA GLU A 657 4.61 -25.47 -3.05
C GLU A 657 3.47 -24.51 -2.77
N PRO A 658 3.34 -23.43 -3.54
CA PRO A 658 2.15 -22.61 -3.52
C PRO A 658 0.95 -23.53 -3.72
N ILE A 659 -0.10 -23.30 -2.95
CA ILE A 659 -1.34 -24.05 -3.16
C ILE A 659 -1.77 -23.76 -4.59
N LYS A 660 -1.82 -24.81 -5.42
CA LYS A 660 -2.28 -24.71 -6.81
C LYS A 660 -3.79 -24.50 -6.83
N GLY A 661 -4.22 -23.31 -6.46
CA GLY A 661 -5.50 -22.82 -6.91
C GLY A 661 -5.30 -22.28 -8.33
N ASP A 662 -6.07 -22.69 -9.28
CA ASP A 662 -6.15 -22.11 -10.63
C ASP A 662 -6.52 -20.63 -10.62
N THR A 663 -6.48 -20.00 -9.47
CA THR A 663 -7.23 -18.82 -9.19
C THR A 663 -6.44 -17.88 -8.30
N PHE A 664 -5.78 -16.95 -8.93
CA PHE A 664 -5.83 -15.60 -8.39
C PHE A 664 -7.29 -15.17 -8.46
N GLU A 665 -8.10 -15.60 -7.52
CA GLU A 665 -9.42 -15.05 -7.39
C GLU A 665 -9.25 -13.57 -7.08
N PHE A 666 -9.87 -12.77 -7.91
CA PHE A 666 -10.09 -11.35 -7.70
C PHE A 666 -10.46 -11.07 -6.23
N ALA A 667 -9.56 -10.43 -5.51
CA ALA A 667 -9.63 -10.26 -4.05
C ALA A 667 -10.57 -9.12 -3.60
N LEU A 668 -11.57 -8.78 -4.42
CA LEU A 668 -12.53 -7.74 -4.08
C LEU A 668 -13.54 -8.27 -3.06
N LYS A 669 -13.66 -7.61 -1.92
CA LYS A 669 -14.71 -7.89 -0.94
C LYS A 669 -16.06 -7.29 -1.40
N SER A 670 -17.14 -7.98 -1.07
CA SER A 670 -18.51 -7.49 -1.36
C SER A 670 -18.76 -6.17 -0.65
N SER A 671 -19.28 -5.19 -1.38
CA SER A 671 -19.74 -3.92 -0.82
C SER A 671 -21.25 -3.94 -0.72
N VAL A 672 -21.78 -4.12 0.48
CA VAL A 672 -23.24 -4.32 0.69
C VAL A 672 -24.04 -3.01 0.64
N GLN A 673 -23.42 -1.85 0.74
CA GLN A 673 -24.10 -0.56 0.93
C GLN A 673 -23.57 0.58 0.05
N SER A 674 -22.91 0.28 -1.05
CA SER A 674 -22.43 1.33 -1.95
C SER A 674 -23.55 1.91 -2.78
N PRO A 675 -23.58 3.23 -2.99
CA PRO A 675 -24.62 3.88 -3.78
C PRO A 675 -24.56 3.40 -5.23
N LEU A 676 -25.72 3.08 -5.80
CA LEU A 676 -25.85 2.72 -7.20
C LEU A 676 -26.05 4.00 -8.03
N ARG A 677 -25.53 4.02 -9.24
CA ARG A 677 -25.78 5.09 -10.20
C ARG A 677 -27.11 4.82 -10.89
N PRO A 678 -28.14 5.64 -10.71
CA PRO A 678 -29.37 5.49 -11.47
C PRO A 678 -29.13 5.83 -12.95
N LEU A 679 -29.93 5.29 -13.82
CA LEU A 679 -29.99 5.75 -15.21
C LEU A 679 -30.49 7.19 -15.26
N LEU A 680 -29.79 8.02 -16.03
CA LEU A 680 -30.18 9.40 -16.28
C LEU A 680 -31.40 9.42 -17.22
N ALA A 681 -32.19 10.50 -17.15
CA ALA A 681 -33.36 10.66 -18.04
C ALA A 681 -32.97 10.57 -19.54
N GLU A 682 -31.83 11.14 -19.92
CA GLU A 682 -31.30 11.06 -21.27
C GLU A 682 -30.93 9.63 -21.70
N GLN A 683 -30.35 8.85 -20.76
CA GLN A 683 -30.02 7.45 -20.99
C GLN A 683 -31.27 6.58 -21.13
N THR A 684 -32.30 6.84 -20.31
CA THR A 684 -33.58 6.17 -20.41
C THR A 684 -34.28 6.51 -21.73
N ALA A 685 -34.20 7.77 -22.17
CA ALA A 685 -34.72 8.20 -23.46
C ALA A 685 -33.98 7.56 -24.64
N LEU A 686 -32.63 7.46 -24.54
CA LEU A 686 -31.79 6.77 -25.51
C LEU A 686 -32.26 5.31 -25.70
N LEU A 687 -32.58 4.62 -24.62
CA LEU A 687 -33.05 3.24 -24.63
C LEU A 687 -34.55 3.11 -25.03
N GLY A 688 -35.22 4.23 -25.40
CA GLY A 688 -36.62 4.22 -25.76
C GLY A 688 -37.57 3.81 -24.64
N GLY A 689 -37.17 3.96 -23.38
CA GLY A 689 -37.90 3.51 -22.20
C GLY A 689 -37.75 2.01 -21.89
N ALA A 690 -37.05 1.26 -22.74
CA ALA A 690 -36.67 -0.14 -22.47
C ALA A 690 -35.41 -0.22 -21.59
N LYS A 691 -35.04 -1.42 -21.22
CA LYS A 691 -33.77 -1.66 -20.51
C LYS A 691 -32.62 -1.95 -21.44
N ASP A 692 -32.91 -2.56 -22.56
CA ASP A 692 -31.93 -2.96 -23.55
C ASP A 692 -32.21 -2.22 -24.87
N ALA A 693 -31.15 -1.96 -25.63
CA ALA A 693 -31.22 -1.48 -27.00
C ALA A 693 -30.16 -2.14 -27.85
N ILE A 694 -30.41 -2.29 -29.14
CA ILE A 694 -29.46 -2.89 -30.09
C ILE A 694 -28.94 -1.82 -31.03
N VAL A 695 -27.65 -1.84 -31.32
CA VAL A 695 -27.00 -0.97 -32.31
C VAL A 695 -26.21 -1.84 -33.29
N TYR A 696 -26.57 -1.73 -34.57
CA TYR A 696 -25.77 -2.35 -35.63
C TYR A 696 -24.70 -1.39 -36.11
N VAL A 697 -23.42 -1.79 -35.98
CA VAL A 697 -22.30 -0.94 -36.38
C VAL A 697 -21.15 -1.77 -36.95
N GLN A 698 -20.67 -1.37 -38.11
CA GLN A 698 -19.47 -1.97 -38.75
C GLN A 698 -18.22 -1.48 -38.04
N ASP A 699 -17.13 -2.23 -38.16
CA ASP A 699 -15.87 -2.02 -37.47
C ASP A 699 -15.32 -0.59 -37.66
N GLU A 700 -15.47 -0.03 -38.85
CA GLU A 700 -15.00 1.32 -39.22
C GLU A 700 -15.66 2.42 -38.36
N ASN A 701 -16.91 2.23 -37.94
CA ASN A 701 -17.67 3.23 -37.19
C ASN A 701 -17.75 2.93 -35.69
N ARG A 702 -17.10 1.85 -35.23
CA ARG A 702 -17.16 1.38 -33.84
C ARG A 702 -16.60 2.42 -32.87
N ALA A 703 -15.41 3.01 -33.19
CA ALA A 703 -14.79 4.03 -32.36
C ALA A 703 -15.71 5.27 -32.21
N ALA A 704 -16.32 5.73 -33.29
CA ALA A 704 -17.26 6.85 -33.26
C ALA A 704 -18.49 6.57 -32.40
N LEU A 705 -19.04 5.34 -32.46
CA LEU A 705 -20.15 4.92 -31.60
C LEU A 705 -19.74 4.92 -30.12
N VAL A 706 -18.59 4.33 -29.78
CA VAL A 706 -18.10 4.28 -28.40
C VAL A 706 -17.86 5.70 -27.87
N ASP A 707 -17.26 6.59 -28.67
CA ASP A 707 -17.05 8.00 -28.31
C ASP A 707 -18.38 8.72 -28.03
N ALA A 708 -19.40 8.49 -28.83
CA ALA A 708 -20.73 9.06 -28.63
C ALA A 708 -21.41 8.50 -27.36
N LEU A 709 -21.29 7.21 -27.09
CA LEU A 709 -21.82 6.59 -25.88
C LEU A 709 -21.11 7.08 -24.63
N LEU A 710 -19.78 7.32 -24.68
CA LEU A 710 -19.03 7.94 -23.58
C LEU A 710 -19.58 9.34 -23.24
N LYS A 711 -19.87 10.17 -24.24
CA LYS A 711 -20.54 11.47 -24.05
C LYS A 711 -21.90 11.38 -23.37
N LYS A 712 -22.61 10.28 -23.60
CA LYS A 712 -23.91 10.00 -22.96
C LYS A 712 -23.76 9.29 -21.61
N GLY A 713 -22.53 9.23 -21.06
CA GLY A 713 -22.25 8.67 -19.72
C GLY A 713 -22.22 7.15 -19.68
N LEU A 714 -21.70 6.50 -20.71
CA LEU A 714 -21.39 5.07 -20.69
C LEU A 714 -20.47 4.79 -19.51
N SER A 715 -20.90 3.93 -18.59
CA SER A 715 -20.19 3.68 -17.32
C SER A 715 -19.35 2.40 -17.34
N VAL A 716 -19.78 1.40 -18.13
CA VAL A 716 -19.10 0.12 -18.31
C VAL A 716 -19.11 -0.26 -19.78
N LEU A 717 -18.02 -0.81 -20.27
CA LEU A 717 -17.94 -1.43 -21.59
C LEU A 717 -17.44 -2.87 -21.45
N ILE A 718 -18.27 -3.82 -21.89
CA ILE A 718 -17.93 -5.24 -21.88
C ILE A 718 -17.40 -5.58 -23.26
N VAL A 719 -16.18 -6.13 -23.31
CA VAL A 719 -15.50 -6.54 -24.55
C VAL A 719 -14.84 -7.90 -24.32
N LYS A 720 -14.89 -8.77 -25.32
CA LYS A 720 -14.28 -10.10 -25.22
C LYS A 720 -12.76 -10.01 -25.03
N ASP A 721 -12.10 -9.29 -25.92
CA ASP A 721 -10.64 -9.18 -25.96
C ASP A 721 -10.20 -7.74 -25.63
N ARG A 722 -9.80 -6.98 -26.63
CA ARG A 722 -9.31 -5.62 -26.47
C ARG A 722 -10.12 -4.63 -27.32
N LEU A 723 -10.39 -3.46 -26.76
CA LEU A 723 -10.96 -2.37 -27.52
C LEU A 723 -9.85 -1.74 -28.38
N GLU A 724 -9.95 -1.87 -29.69
CA GLU A 724 -9.05 -1.23 -30.64
C GLU A 724 -9.42 0.22 -30.88
N GLY A 725 -8.46 1.03 -31.35
CA GLY A 725 -8.71 2.42 -31.73
C GLY A 725 -8.91 3.39 -30.56
N MET A 726 -8.41 3.10 -29.38
CA MET A 726 -8.47 4.00 -28.21
C MET A 726 -7.86 5.37 -28.47
N ASP A 727 -6.80 5.44 -29.27
CA ASP A 727 -6.14 6.69 -29.63
C ASP A 727 -7.03 7.63 -30.45
N ALA A 728 -8.01 7.07 -31.16
CA ALA A 728 -8.97 7.82 -31.97
C ALA A 728 -10.16 8.37 -31.16
N LEU A 729 -10.32 7.97 -29.89
CA LEU A 729 -11.41 8.47 -29.06
C LEU A 729 -11.14 9.92 -28.64
N SER A 730 -12.06 10.82 -28.97
CA SER A 730 -11.94 12.25 -28.64
C SER A 730 -12.32 12.53 -27.19
N ASN A 731 -13.24 11.74 -26.66
CA ASN A 731 -13.74 11.89 -25.30
C ASN A 731 -12.82 11.18 -24.29
N CYS A 732 -12.47 11.90 -23.21
CA CYS A 732 -11.61 11.42 -22.14
C CYS A 732 -12.39 10.99 -20.89
N GLU A 733 -13.65 10.58 -21.04
CA GLU A 733 -14.44 10.06 -19.92
C GLU A 733 -13.91 8.71 -19.43
N ASN A 734 -14.02 8.49 -18.12
CA ASN A 734 -13.66 7.21 -17.54
C ASN A 734 -14.76 6.18 -17.77
N VAL A 735 -14.40 5.02 -18.29
CA VAL A 735 -15.28 3.88 -18.51
C VAL A 735 -14.59 2.60 -18.02
N LEU A 736 -15.29 1.80 -17.24
CA LEU A 736 -14.76 0.52 -16.78
C LEU A 736 -14.86 -0.52 -17.91
N ILE A 737 -13.73 -0.83 -18.55
CA ILE A 737 -13.65 -1.85 -19.60
C ILE A 737 -13.46 -3.22 -18.94
N LEU A 738 -14.38 -4.14 -19.18
CA LEU A 738 -14.39 -5.48 -18.60
C LEU A 738 -14.52 -6.56 -19.68
N ASN A 739 -14.19 -7.79 -19.35
CA ASN A 739 -14.63 -8.96 -20.08
C ASN A 739 -15.72 -9.73 -19.30
N GLU A 740 -16.34 -10.71 -19.93
CA GLU A 740 -17.40 -11.54 -19.36
C GLU A 740 -16.99 -12.27 -18.07
N TYR A 741 -15.70 -12.67 -17.98
CA TYR A 741 -15.17 -13.32 -16.79
C TYR A 741 -15.18 -12.39 -15.59
N THR A 742 -14.71 -11.16 -15.76
CA THR A 742 -14.69 -10.14 -14.70
C THR A 742 -16.11 -9.73 -14.32
N LEU A 743 -17.01 -9.56 -15.31
CA LEU A 743 -18.43 -9.31 -15.06
C LEU A 743 -19.03 -10.38 -14.13
N THR A 744 -18.84 -11.65 -14.48
CA THR A 744 -19.36 -12.79 -13.69
C THR A 744 -18.82 -12.75 -12.25
N LYS A 745 -17.54 -12.45 -12.06
CA LYS A 745 -16.93 -12.36 -10.72
C LYS A 745 -17.48 -11.19 -9.91
N LEU A 746 -17.71 -10.03 -10.51
CA LEU A 746 -18.34 -8.89 -9.85
C LEU A 746 -19.76 -9.22 -9.39
N VAL A 747 -20.55 -9.87 -10.23
CA VAL A 747 -21.91 -10.30 -9.91
C VAL A 747 -21.92 -11.34 -8.78
N GLN A 748 -21.07 -12.37 -8.84
CA GLN A 748 -20.93 -13.38 -7.80
C GLN A 748 -20.57 -12.78 -6.43
N LYS A 749 -19.85 -11.66 -6.42
CA LYS A 749 -19.44 -10.94 -5.20
C LYS A 749 -20.41 -9.81 -4.81
N ASN A 750 -21.56 -9.70 -5.44
CA ASN A 750 -22.56 -8.65 -5.21
C ASN A 750 -22.00 -7.21 -5.34
N ASN A 751 -21.05 -6.99 -6.23
CA ASN A 751 -20.42 -5.69 -6.44
C ASN A 751 -21.15 -4.84 -7.51
N TRP A 752 -22.42 -4.58 -7.28
CA TRP A 752 -23.28 -3.79 -8.17
C TRP A 752 -22.87 -2.33 -8.31
N TYR A 753 -22.07 -1.83 -7.39
CA TYR A 753 -21.44 -0.50 -7.46
C TYR A 753 -20.71 -0.25 -8.78
N TYR A 754 -20.07 -1.29 -9.33
CA TYR A 754 -19.34 -1.21 -10.60
C TYR A 754 -20.25 -1.40 -11.81
N LEU A 755 -21.40 -2.03 -11.65
CA LEU A 755 -22.27 -2.51 -12.73
C LEU A 755 -23.58 -1.72 -12.83
N SER A 756 -23.65 -0.52 -12.27
CA SER A 756 -24.81 0.37 -12.37
C SER A 756 -24.59 1.49 -13.40
N GLY A 757 -25.68 1.97 -14.00
CA GLY A 757 -25.69 2.98 -15.05
C GLY A 757 -25.80 2.38 -16.47
N LEU A 758 -25.37 3.13 -17.48
CA LEU A 758 -25.38 2.67 -18.88
C LEU A 758 -24.19 1.74 -19.15
N ILE A 759 -24.46 0.55 -19.66
CA ILE A 759 -23.49 -0.50 -19.97
C ILE A 759 -23.53 -0.78 -21.48
N GLY A 760 -22.37 -0.73 -22.15
CA GLY A 760 -22.20 -1.21 -23.52
C GLY A 760 -21.67 -2.65 -23.53
N VAL A 761 -22.15 -3.47 -24.46
CA VAL A 761 -21.61 -4.81 -24.68
C VAL A 761 -21.25 -4.95 -26.16
N LEU A 762 -19.99 -5.19 -26.44
CA LEU A 762 -19.48 -5.31 -27.80
C LEU A 762 -19.29 -6.77 -28.19
N TYR A 763 -20.20 -7.27 -29.03
CA TYR A 763 -20.18 -8.66 -29.49
C TYR A 763 -19.30 -8.86 -30.72
N GLN A 764 -18.39 -9.84 -30.62
CA GLN A 764 -17.44 -10.19 -31.69
C GLN A 764 -17.26 -11.72 -31.76
N GLY A 765 -17.02 -12.23 -32.95
CA GLY A 765 -16.75 -13.65 -33.18
C GLY A 765 -17.82 -14.42 -33.91
N THR A 766 -17.83 -15.72 -33.74
CA THR A 766 -18.79 -16.65 -34.35
C THR A 766 -20.19 -16.55 -33.72
N PRO A 767 -21.24 -16.95 -34.43
CA PRO A 767 -22.60 -16.97 -33.83
C PRO A 767 -22.67 -17.71 -32.50
N SER A 768 -21.94 -18.81 -32.35
CA SER A 768 -21.92 -19.58 -31.10
C SER A 768 -21.29 -18.80 -29.94
N GLU A 769 -20.17 -18.11 -30.18
CA GLU A 769 -19.49 -17.27 -29.18
C GLU A 769 -20.37 -16.09 -28.79
N ILE A 770 -20.96 -15.39 -29.74
CA ILE A 770 -21.88 -14.25 -29.50
C ILE A 770 -23.09 -14.68 -28.66
N TYR A 771 -23.65 -15.85 -28.95
CA TYR A 771 -24.77 -16.40 -28.16
C TYR A 771 -24.34 -16.72 -26.72
N GLU A 772 -23.21 -17.34 -26.52
CA GLU A 772 -22.65 -17.61 -25.17
C GLU A 772 -22.46 -16.33 -24.37
N GLU A 773 -21.84 -15.31 -24.98
CA GLU A 773 -21.61 -14.00 -24.35
C GLU A 773 -22.95 -13.32 -24.01
N LEU A 774 -23.90 -13.29 -24.93
CA LEU A 774 -25.25 -12.76 -24.70
C LEU A 774 -25.95 -13.48 -23.52
N ARG A 775 -25.84 -14.78 -23.45
CA ARG A 775 -26.39 -15.58 -22.35
C ARG A 775 -25.76 -15.21 -21.00
N ILE A 776 -24.41 -15.05 -20.94
CA ILE A 776 -23.69 -14.65 -19.74
C ILE A 776 -24.12 -13.25 -19.30
N VAL A 777 -24.15 -12.29 -20.22
CA VAL A 777 -24.54 -10.91 -19.94
C VAL A 777 -26.00 -10.86 -19.45
N SER A 778 -26.92 -11.53 -20.13
CA SER A 778 -28.31 -11.58 -19.72
C SER A 778 -28.50 -12.19 -18.34
N ASN A 779 -27.84 -13.30 -18.05
CA ASN A 779 -27.88 -13.94 -16.73
C ASN A 779 -27.29 -13.05 -15.61
N CYS A 780 -26.27 -12.27 -15.92
CA CYS A 780 -25.63 -11.39 -14.98
C CYS A 780 -26.39 -10.09 -14.70
N LEU A 781 -27.00 -9.48 -15.71
CA LEU A 781 -27.53 -8.11 -15.66
C LEU A 781 -29.04 -7.99 -15.77
N SER A 782 -29.77 -9.05 -16.22
CA SER A 782 -31.21 -8.98 -16.40
C SER A 782 -31.95 -8.66 -15.09
N GLY A 783 -33.04 -7.90 -15.20
CA GLY A 783 -33.91 -7.58 -14.08
C GLY A 783 -33.38 -6.49 -13.13
N ARG A 784 -32.24 -5.85 -13.39
CA ARG A 784 -31.71 -4.75 -12.56
C ARG A 784 -32.30 -3.41 -12.97
N PRO A 785 -32.95 -2.68 -12.06
CA PRO A 785 -33.59 -1.40 -12.40
C PRO A 785 -32.57 -0.28 -12.64
N GLU A 786 -31.36 -0.39 -12.09
CA GLU A 786 -30.31 0.62 -12.18
C GLU A 786 -29.40 0.46 -13.40
N THR A 787 -29.66 -0.53 -14.26
CA THR A 787 -28.83 -0.86 -15.42
C THR A 787 -29.59 -0.68 -16.72
N GLY A 788 -28.96 -0.04 -17.70
CA GLY A 788 -29.41 -0.02 -19.09
C GLY A 788 -28.32 -0.60 -19.99
N ILE A 789 -28.64 -1.44 -20.93
CA ILE A 789 -27.69 -2.15 -21.77
C ILE A 789 -27.82 -1.72 -23.23
N VAL A 790 -26.70 -1.35 -23.83
CA VAL A 790 -26.58 -1.13 -25.27
C VAL A 790 -25.81 -2.30 -25.87
N HIS A 791 -26.48 -3.16 -26.60
CA HIS A 791 -25.91 -4.29 -27.32
C HIS A 791 -25.36 -3.81 -28.66
N ILE A 792 -24.06 -3.90 -28.86
CA ILE A 792 -23.31 -3.42 -30.03
C ILE A 792 -22.85 -4.63 -30.83
N ILE A 793 -23.31 -4.76 -32.05
CA ILE A 793 -22.99 -5.89 -32.91
C ILE A 793 -22.94 -5.44 -34.38
N ALA A 794 -22.13 -6.12 -35.21
CA ALA A 794 -21.96 -5.74 -36.62
C ALA A 794 -23.22 -5.87 -37.47
N GLU A 795 -24.00 -6.92 -37.27
CA GLU A 795 -25.25 -7.22 -38.00
C GLU A 795 -26.17 -8.09 -37.16
N ASN A 796 -27.42 -8.24 -37.58
CA ASN A 796 -28.38 -9.12 -36.92
C ASN A 796 -28.05 -10.59 -37.17
N LYS A 797 -27.14 -11.15 -36.36
CA LYS A 797 -26.67 -12.54 -36.51
C LYS A 797 -27.81 -13.53 -36.30
N ARG A 798 -27.88 -14.57 -37.19
CA ARG A 798 -28.78 -15.69 -37.06
C ARG A 798 -28.14 -16.85 -36.33
N PHE A 799 -28.91 -17.50 -35.48
CA PHE A 799 -28.53 -18.68 -34.70
C PHE A 799 -29.30 -19.88 -35.26
N ASP A 800 -28.74 -20.54 -36.27
CA ASP A 800 -29.41 -21.57 -37.06
C ASP A 800 -29.89 -22.76 -36.22
N TRP A 801 -29.17 -23.08 -35.11
CA TRP A 801 -29.55 -24.18 -34.23
C TRP A 801 -30.83 -23.94 -33.40
N MET A 802 -31.33 -22.73 -33.33
CA MET A 802 -32.53 -22.34 -32.58
C MET A 802 -33.54 -21.55 -33.43
N ASP A 803 -33.23 -21.35 -34.72
CA ASP A 803 -34.05 -20.59 -35.67
C ASP A 803 -34.43 -19.18 -35.19
N LYS A 804 -33.50 -18.49 -34.55
CA LYS A 804 -33.66 -17.11 -34.02
C LYS A 804 -32.55 -16.21 -34.50
N SER A 805 -32.83 -14.92 -34.57
CA SER A 805 -31.83 -13.89 -34.78
C SER A 805 -31.47 -13.23 -33.45
N PHE A 806 -30.38 -12.42 -33.46
CA PHE A 806 -29.96 -11.69 -32.27
C PHE A 806 -31.07 -10.77 -31.74
N SER A 807 -31.76 -10.06 -32.61
CA SER A 807 -32.89 -9.21 -32.23
C SER A 807 -34.11 -9.97 -31.67
N ASP A 808 -34.22 -11.26 -31.89
CA ASP A 808 -35.29 -12.08 -31.30
C ASP A 808 -34.99 -12.50 -29.85
N LEU A 809 -33.73 -12.31 -29.41
CA LEU A 809 -33.25 -12.68 -28.06
C LEU A 809 -33.06 -11.47 -27.13
N VAL A 810 -33.08 -10.24 -27.67
CA VAL A 810 -32.92 -9.01 -26.91
C VAL A 810 -34.19 -8.19 -26.98
N GLU A 811 -34.81 -7.94 -25.83
CA GLU A 811 -36.04 -7.13 -25.74
C GLU A 811 -35.71 -5.64 -25.72
N GLY A 812 -35.63 -5.00 -26.88
CA GLY A 812 -35.35 -3.57 -26.95
C GLY A 812 -35.36 -2.97 -28.35
N PRO A 813 -35.37 -1.64 -28.48
CA PRO A 813 -35.40 -1.00 -29.80
C PRO A 813 -34.05 -1.17 -30.50
N VAL A 814 -34.10 -1.22 -31.84
CA VAL A 814 -32.93 -1.10 -32.69
C VAL A 814 -32.67 0.38 -32.95
N LEU A 815 -31.52 0.89 -32.48
CA LEU A 815 -31.12 2.27 -32.64
C LEU A 815 -30.23 2.44 -33.87
N SER A 816 -30.46 3.50 -34.65
CA SER A 816 -29.53 3.85 -35.71
C SER A 816 -28.28 4.52 -35.14
N LEU A 817 -27.13 4.31 -35.79
CA LEU A 817 -25.87 5.01 -35.42
C LEU A 817 -26.09 6.53 -35.45
N GLN A 818 -26.81 7.06 -36.42
CA GLN A 818 -27.10 8.48 -36.52
C GLN A 818 -27.90 9.03 -35.34
N THR A 819 -28.85 8.24 -34.80
CA THR A 819 -29.63 8.61 -33.60
C THR A 819 -28.71 8.79 -32.40
N ILE A 820 -27.65 7.99 -32.27
CA ILE A 820 -26.71 8.07 -31.15
C ILE A 820 -25.70 9.21 -31.38
N LEU A 821 -25.26 9.45 -32.59
CA LEU A 821 -24.32 10.51 -32.93
C LEU A 821 -24.93 11.93 -32.86
N ASN A 822 -26.22 12.07 -33.20
CA ASN A 822 -26.89 13.38 -33.34
C ASN A 822 -27.74 13.75 -32.12
N GLY A 823 -28.11 12.85 -31.26
CA GLY A 823 -28.84 13.07 -30.00
C GLY A 823 -27.88 13.23 -28.81
#